data_841f70f58660378f0fab417e41bc407c
#
_entry.id   841f70f58660378f0fab417e41bc407c
#
_cell.length_a   1.000
_cell.length_b   1.000
_cell.length_c   1.000
_cell.angle_alpha   90.00
_cell.angle_beta   90.00
_cell.angle_gamma   90.00
#
_symmetry.space_group_name_H-M   'P 1'
#
loop_
_entity.id
_entity.type
_entity.pdbx_description
1 polymer ?
#
loop_
_entity_poly.entity_id
_entity_poly.type
_entity_poly.pdbx_seq_one_letter_code
_entity_poly.pdbx_strand_id
1 'polypeptide(L)'
;MASRLVRIATSAVVTLLGLLPAPAAAQQTGADLSPITTVEGITEYELDNGLRVLLFPDPSRPQITVNITYMVGSRHEAYGETGMAHLLEHLLFKGTPGHLDITQELSERGAQPNGTTSLDRTNYYEVFPASDDNLAWALDLEADRMVNSFVSADDLESEMTVVRNEMEAGENNPFGILMERTLSTAYLWHNYANSTIGARSDVEGVPIERLQAFYRKYYQPDNAMLVVAGSFDEALALDLVVQKFGPIPRPDRSGDNILYPTYTSEPTQDGERSVTLRRVGEVPIAMAMYHVSPGSHADYAAIDVLTFVLGDTPSGRLYEALVESGIATQAGSGAFQLREAGPLLTFTMVAPDGDIDTALRTMNATVEGVLTTPITGDEVDRAKSSLLNDINQSLNSSRGVALQLSEWASMGDWRLFFLHRDRIEAVTTDDVNRVAHSYIKRDNRTVGLFLPTDAPDRAEIPSPPDVTAMLSGYTGREAIAQGEAFDPSPANIDARTVTYELPNGMEVALLPKETRGDVALVRIRLHFGDEESLMGRGTAAGFAGSMLMRGTEVRSRQDIQDELDRLQAQGGVSGGPSSATGQFQTVRSNVADIVRLMSEIVRRPAFPEAEFAIMKDQRMASLEESRSDPQTLAQIALARLMERHPPGHPNYTETIDEAISAIEATTLDDARAFYREFWGPQHGNIVIVGDFDEAEVRQVIEESFADWESPRDFQRIATPFFDPPQENVEIETPDKANGILFARQNLELRDTDPDYAALLLAGEMIGGGVLNSRLSRRIRDEEGLSYVVQAFISGHPVDAAGQFVAVAIFAPENVDKVEAALIEELEKVLNDGFTQEELDGARQGWLEGRQLGRSQDGNLAGGLSQNLYFDRTFQFDADLEERVRSATLEEVNQAIRDRLDLSKLTIVKAGDFANKRTTIG
;
A
#
# COMPACT_ATOMS: atom_id res chain seq x y z
N MET A 1 40.61 -64.83 29.29
CA MET A 1 41.23 -64.95 30.59
C MET A 1 40.64 -63.94 31.51
N ALA A 2 39.68 -64.30 32.33
CA ALA A 2 39.81 -64.54 33.77
C ALA A 2 40.15 -63.19 34.47
N SER A 3 39.42 -62.72 35.36
CA SER A 3 38.47 -62.93 36.42
C SER A 3 38.65 -61.71 37.36
N ARG A 4 37.75 -61.21 38.13
CA ARG A 4 36.90 -61.69 39.18
C ARG A 4 36.02 -60.56 39.77
N LEU A 5 34.84 -60.91 40.13
CA LEU A 5 33.91 -60.17 41.01
C LEU A 5 34.56 -59.89 42.39
N VAL A 6 34.26 -58.76 42.96
CA VAL A 6 34.08 -58.58 44.42
C VAL A 6 32.82 -57.75 44.67
N ARG A 7 31.87 -58.31 45.39
CA ARG A 7 30.69 -57.64 46.03
C ARG A 7 31.13 -57.06 47.36
N ILE A 8 30.71 -55.82 47.65
CA ILE A 8 30.49 -55.39 49.03
C ILE A 8 29.23 -54.58 49.08
N ALA A 9 28.31 -55.04 49.91
CA ALA A 9 27.04 -54.38 50.27
C ALA A 9 27.30 -53.37 51.38
N THR A 10 26.77 -52.15 51.28
CA THR A 10 26.61 -51.30 52.50
C THR A 10 25.36 -50.42 52.34
N SER A 11 24.47 -50.66 53.23
CA SER A 11 23.37 -49.88 53.83
C SER A 11 22.88 -48.60 53.22
N ALA A 12 21.58 -48.61 52.89
CA ALA A 12 20.80 -47.42 52.61
C ALA A 12 20.60 -46.57 53.88
N VAL A 13 21.01 -45.31 53.77
CA VAL A 13 20.46 -44.22 54.65
C VAL A 13 19.58 -43.37 53.77
N VAL A 14 18.29 -43.49 53.96
CA VAL A 14 17.29 -42.58 53.31
C VAL A 14 17.30 -41.30 54.11
N THR A 15 17.93 -40.28 53.56
CA THR A 15 17.77 -38.89 54.03
C THR A 15 16.63 -38.26 53.28
N LEU A 16 15.48 -38.12 53.93
CA LEU A 16 14.34 -37.32 53.45
C LEU A 16 14.74 -35.82 53.46
N LEU A 17 15.28 -35.33 52.32
CA LEU A 17 15.36 -33.91 52.06
C LEU A 17 13.99 -33.47 51.55
N GLY A 18 13.28 -32.73 52.41
CA GLY A 18 12.01 -32.06 52.01
C GLY A 18 12.23 -31.17 50.79
N LEU A 19 11.53 -31.46 49.72
CA LEU A 19 11.30 -30.54 48.61
C LEU A 19 10.52 -29.34 49.17
N LEU A 20 11.23 -28.30 49.53
CA LEU A 20 10.60 -26.98 49.61
C LEU A 20 10.25 -26.62 48.15
N PRO A 21 9.00 -26.21 47.85
CA PRO A 21 8.71 -25.63 46.56
C PRO A 21 9.60 -24.41 46.39
N ALA A 22 10.29 -24.33 45.24
CA ALA A 22 10.93 -23.11 44.84
C ALA A 22 9.88 -21.98 44.90
N PRO A 23 10.22 -20.78 45.38
CA PRO A 23 9.28 -19.69 45.32
C PRO A 23 8.87 -19.52 43.88
N ALA A 24 7.56 -19.60 43.58
CA ALA A 24 7.01 -19.19 42.32
C ALA A 24 7.52 -17.76 42.12
N ALA A 25 8.28 -17.53 41.05
CA ALA A 25 8.61 -16.17 40.64
C ALA A 25 7.28 -15.41 40.57
N ALA A 26 7.18 -14.30 41.27
CA ALA A 26 6.01 -13.45 41.18
C ALA A 26 5.86 -13.09 39.69
N GLN A 27 4.73 -13.42 39.09
CA GLN A 27 4.43 -13.06 37.73
C GLN A 27 4.37 -11.54 37.69
N GLN A 28 5.22 -10.94 36.87
CA GLN A 28 5.25 -9.50 36.62
C GLN A 28 3.86 -9.08 36.11
N THR A 29 3.36 -7.94 36.56
CA THR A 29 2.10 -7.36 36.08
C THR A 29 2.43 -6.09 35.30
N GLY A 30 1.53 -5.60 34.45
CA GLY A 30 1.72 -4.34 33.73
C GLY A 30 1.97 -3.16 34.67
N ALA A 31 1.36 -3.18 35.85
CA ALA A 31 1.57 -2.17 36.89
C ALA A 31 3.00 -2.16 37.50
N ASP A 32 3.78 -3.23 37.31
CA ASP A 32 5.17 -3.31 37.79
C ASP A 32 6.17 -2.72 36.77
N LEU A 33 5.74 -2.50 35.50
CA LEU A 33 6.57 -1.89 34.46
C LEU A 33 6.59 -0.37 34.59
N SER A 34 7.78 0.19 34.59
CA SER A 34 7.97 1.64 34.51
C SER A 34 8.25 2.03 33.07
N PRO A 35 7.68 3.14 32.58
CA PRO A 35 7.98 3.64 31.26
C PRO A 35 9.47 4.01 31.16
N ILE A 36 10.11 3.63 30.05
CA ILE A 36 11.49 4.00 29.75
C ILE A 36 11.54 5.46 29.30
N THR A 37 10.65 5.81 28.38
CA THR A 37 10.53 7.17 27.86
C THR A 37 9.13 7.38 27.25
N THR A 38 8.74 8.65 27.15
CA THR A 38 7.55 9.06 26.41
C THR A 38 7.92 10.20 25.47
N VAL A 39 7.62 10.04 24.17
CA VAL A 39 7.84 11.06 23.15
C VAL A 39 6.56 11.23 22.35
N GLU A 40 6.03 12.43 22.36
CA GLU A 40 4.84 12.87 21.58
C GLU A 40 3.61 11.95 21.74
N GLY A 41 3.37 11.46 22.98
CA GLY A 41 2.24 10.60 23.31
C GLY A 41 2.47 9.10 23.07
N ILE A 42 3.65 8.71 22.62
CA ILE A 42 4.09 7.31 22.48
C ILE A 42 4.92 6.96 23.71
N THR A 43 4.52 5.94 24.45
CA THR A 43 5.22 5.49 25.64
C THR A 43 5.94 4.17 25.40
N GLU A 44 7.24 4.13 25.70
CA GLU A 44 8.07 2.93 25.57
C GLU A 44 8.21 2.20 26.88
N TYR A 45 8.04 0.88 26.82
CA TYR A 45 8.31 -0.08 27.89
C TYR A 45 9.27 -1.17 27.39
N GLU A 46 9.94 -1.86 28.32
CA GLU A 46 10.75 -3.05 28.01
C GLU A 46 10.39 -4.15 29.00
N LEU A 47 10.15 -5.35 28.50
CA LEU A 47 9.97 -6.55 29.32
C LEU A 47 11.34 -7.13 29.75
N ASP A 48 11.34 -7.93 30.82
CA ASP A 48 12.56 -8.61 31.32
C ASP A 48 13.25 -9.48 30.26
N ASN A 49 12.50 -9.97 29.29
CA ASN A 49 13.03 -10.75 28.17
C ASN A 49 13.64 -9.93 27.02
N GLY A 50 13.56 -8.60 27.12
CA GLY A 50 14.15 -7.66 26.19
C GLY A 50 13.20 -7.18 25.08
N LEU A 51 11.90 -7.59 25.10
CA LEU A 51 10.93 -7.08 24.15
C LEU A 51 10.65 -5.58 24.43
N ARG A 52 10.84 -4.74 23.44
CA ARG A 52 10.47 -3.33 23.45
C ARG A 52 9.00 -3.18 23.05
N VAL A 53 8.26 -2.39 23.79
CA VAL A 53 6.82 -2.20 23.59
C VAL A 53 6.53 -0.71 23.49
N LEU A 54 5.88 -0.30 22.42
CA LEU A 54 5.41 1.08 22.22
C LEU A 54 3.88 1.10 22.30
N LEU A 55 3.36 1.90 23.21
CA LEU A 55 1.92 2.13 23.34
C LEU A 55 1.58 3.53 22.85
N PHE A 56 0.61 3.61 21.94
CA PHE A 56 0.12 4.83 21.33
C PHE A 56 -1.42 4.87 21.38
N PRO A 57 -2.02 5.21 22.54
CA PRO A 57 -3.47 5.31 22.66
C PRO A 57 -4.01 6.50 21.86
N ASP A 58 -4.90 6.22 20.92
CA ASP A 58 -5.63 7.20 20.12
C ASP A 58 -7.10 6.80 19.99
N PRO A 59 -8.00 7.35 20.81
CA PRO A 59 -9.42 7.00 20.80
C PRO A 59 -10.21 7.67 19.67
N SER A 60 -9.59 8.49 18.83
CA SER A 60 -10.26 9.24 17.78
C SER A 60 -10.80 8.35 16.64
N ARG A 61 -10.26 7.13 16.51
CA ARG A 61 -10.70 6.13 15.54
C ARG A 61 -10.94 4.80 16.24
N PRO A 62 -12.09 4.14 16.02
CA PRO A 62 -12.43 2.90 16.70
C PRO A 62 -11.72 1.69 16.07
N GLN A 63 -10.41 1.77 15.95
CA GLN A 63 -9.54 0.72 15.42
C GLN A 63 -8.29 0.59 16.28
N ILE A 64 -7.69 -0.59 16.25
CA ILE A 64 -6.39 -0.86 16.83
C ILE A 64 -5.48 -1.42 15.73
N THR A 65 -4.22 -0.98 15.75
CA THR A 65 -3.14 -1.57 14.98
C THR A 65 -2.17 -2.23 15.96
N VAL A 66 -1.97 -3.52 15.82
CA VAL A 66 -0.88 -4.25 16.45
C VAL A 66 0.16 -4.49 15.37
N ASN A 67 1.42 -4.14 15.64
CA ASN A 67 2.52 -4.31 14.69
C ASN A 67 3.75 -4.81 15.45
N ILE A 68 4.20 -6.01 15.15
CA ILE A 68 5.45 -6.56 15.68
C ILE A 68 6.53 -6.52 14.60
N THR A 69 7.69 -5.98 14.95
CA THR A 69 8.83 -5.83 14.05
C THR A 69 10.02 -6.58 14.59
N TYR A 70 10.53 -7.49 13.79
CA TYR A 70 11.80 -8.20 14.07
C TYR A 70 12.93 -7.48 13.34
N MET A 71 14.03 -7.21 14.05
CA MET A 71 15.20 -6.50 13.50
C MET A 71 16.06 -7.46 12.66
N VAL A 72 15.40 -8.04 11.65
CA VAL A 72 16.00 -9.00 10.70
C VAL A 72 15.33 -8.84 9.35
N GLY A 73 16.13 -8.71 8.31
CA GLY A 73 15.71 -8.63 6.91
C GLY A 73 16.76 -9.30 6.03
N SER A 74 16.68 -9.08 4.72
CA SER A 74 17.55 -9.78 3.76
C SER A 74 19.03 -9.53 3.95
N ARG A 75 19.46 -8.43 4.58
CA ARG A 75 20.88 -8.23 4.87
C ARG A 75 21.47 -9.27 5.86
N HIS A 76 20.65 -10.00 6.60
CA HIS A 76 21.07 -11.02 7.57
C HIS A 76 21.22 -12.42 6.96
N GLU A 77 20.89 -12.55 5.71
CA GLU A 77 20.94 -13.81 4.96
C GLU A 77 22.38 -14.14 4.55
N ALA A 78 22.70 -15.43 4.56
CA ALA A 78 23.99 -15.92 4.12
C ALA A 78 23.96 -16.39 2.66
N TYR A 79 25.11 -16.79 2.16
CA TYR A 79 25.25 -17.35 0.83
C TYR A 79 24.42 -18.64 0.68
N GLY A 80 23.58 -18.72 -0.33
CA GLY A 80 22.66 -19.83 -0.54
C GLY A 80 21.42 -19.79 0.36
N GLU A 81 21.15 -18.63 0.97
CA GLU A 81 20.05 -18.42 1.90
C GLU A 81 19.26 -17.13 1.58
N THR A 82 19.51 -16.54 0.40
CA THR A 82 18.81 -15.30 0.00
C THR A 82 17.33 -15.56 -0.23
N GLY A 83 16.47 -14.67 0.31
CA GLY A 83 15.02 -14.82 0.32
C GLY A 83 14.47 -15.55 1.53
N MET A 84 15.30 -16.04 2.45
CA MET A 84 14.85 -16.75 3.65
C MET A 84 14.01 -15.90 4.58
N ALA A 85 14.35 -14.63 4.74
CA ALA A 85 13.59 -13.72 5.58
C ALA A 85 12.17 -13.51 5.01
N HIS A 86 12.05 -13.35 3.70
CA HIS A 86 10.78 -13.20 3.01
C HIS A 86 9.97 -14.50 2.97
N LEU A 87 10.60 -15.62 2.63
CA LEU A 87 9.93 -16.91 2.63
C LEU A 87 9.43 -17.29 4.03
N LEU A 88 10.18 -16.93 5.07
CA LEU A 88 9.72 -17.12 6.45
C LEU A 88 8.53 -16.20 6.79
N GLU A 89 8.47 -14.99 6.22
CA GLU A 89 7.30 -14.12 6.37
C GLU A 89 6.03 -14.84 5.95
N HIS A 90 6.02 -15.48 4.76
CA HIS A 90 4.89 -16.28 4.28
C HIS A 90 4.54 -17.44 5.20
N LEU A 91 5.56 -18.20 5.65
CA LEU A 91 5.35 -19.36 6.51
C LEU A 91 4.72 -19.02 7.86
N LEU A 92 4.94 -17.81 8.36
CA LEU A 92 4.40 -17.41 9.66
C LEU A 92 2.90 -17.05 9.63
N PHE A 93 2.27 -17.09 8.46
CA PHE A 93 0.80 -17.06 8.33
C PHE A 93 0.14 -18.45 8.36
N LYS A 94 0.94 -19.55 8.29
CA LYS A 94 0.39 -20.92 8.18
C LYS A 94 -0.16 -21.51 9.47
N GLY A 95 0.24 -21.01 10.61
CA GLY A 95 -0.32 -21.41 11.90
C GLY A 95 0.69 -21.65 13.01
N THR A 96 0.14 -21.76 14.20
CA THR A 96 0.82 -22.06 15.47
C THR A 96 -0.01 -23.08 16.26
N PRO A 97 0.50 -23.66 17.35
CA PRO A 97 -0.31 -24.54 18.21
C PRO A 97 -1.53 -23.86 18.85
N GLY A 98 -1.48 -22.56 19.09
CA GLY A 98 -2.59 -21.77 19.66
C GLY A 98 -3.55 -21.24 18.58
N HIS A 99 -3.08 -21.04 17.35
CA HIS A 99 -3.79 -20.46 16.22
C HIS A 99 -3.54 -21.33 14.99
N LEU A 100 -4.38 -22.36 14.81
CA LEU A 100 -4.18 -23.38 13.77
C LEU A 100 -4.43 -22.86 12.35
N ASP A 101 -5.32 -21.89 12.21
CA ASP A 101 -5.63 -21.22 10.94
C ASP A 101 -5.68 -19.70 11.19
N ILE A 102 -4.51 -19.08 11.09
CA ILE A 102 -4.34 -17.63 11.32
C ILE A 102 -5.18 -16.83 10.33
N THR A 103 -5.27 -17.28 9.09
CA THR A 103 -5.98 -16.54 8.04
C THR A 103 -7.49 -16.55 8.26
N GLN A 104 -8.03 -17.65 8.77
CA GLN A 104 -9.42 -17.73 9.17
C GLN A 104 -9.72 -16.82 10.36
N GLU A 105 -8.90 -16.87 11.41
CA GLU A 105 -9.09 -16.04 12.60
C GLU A 105 -9.03 -14.54 12.28
N LEU A 106 -8.11 -14.13 11.40
CA LEU A 106 -8.02 -12.76 10.89
C LEU A 106 -9.30 -12.32 10.18
N SER A 107 -9.80 -13.16 9.29
CA SER A 107 -11.04 -12.90 8.52
C SER A 107 -12.26 -12.79 9.43
N GLU A 108 -12.40 -13.69 10.38
CA GLU A 108 -13.53 -13.70 11.35
C GLU A 108 -13.57 -12.44 12.24
N ARG A 109 -12.42 -11.79 12.44
CA ARG A 109 -12.31 -10.56 13.22
C ARG A 109 -12.33 -9.29 12.37
N GLY A 110 -12.54 -9.41 11.06
CA GLY A 110 -12.52 -8.29 10.13
C GLY A 110 -11.18 -7.56 10.10
N ALA A 111 -10.11 -8.25 10.44
CA ALA A 111 -8.77 -7.70 10.48
C ALA A 111 -8.21 -7.48 9.07
N GLN A 112 -7.39 -6.45 8.91
CA GLN A 112 -6.59 -6.18 7.72
C GLN A 112 -5.13 -6.50 8.04
N PRO A 113 -4.69 -7.74 7.81
CA PRO A 113 -3.33 -8.15 8.09
C PRO A 113 -2.38 -7.79 6.96
N ASN A 114 -1.10 -7.70 7.28
CA ASN A 114 -0.01 -7.81 6.31
C ASN A 114 1.29 -8.21 7.00
N GLY A 115 2.18 -8.82 6.23
CA GLY A 115 3.60 -8.95 6.55
C GLY A 115 4.41 -8.16 5.54
N THR A 116 5.58 -7.68 5.93
CA THR A 116 6.53 -7.08 4.98
C THR A 116 7.95 -7.36 5.40
N THR A 117 8.77 -7.77 4.43
CA THR A 117 10.20 -7.96 4.60
C THR A 117 10.97 -6.87 3.85
N SER A 118 11.90 -6.23 4.53
CA SER A 118 12.81 -5.26 3.96
C SER A 118 14.26 -5.73 4.09
N LEU A 119 15.20 -4.87 3.71
CA LEU A 119 16.63 -5.14 3.86
C LEU A 119 17.02 -5.29 5.35
N ASP A 120 16.41 -4.52 6.25
CA ASP A 120 16.83 -4.42 7.66
C ASP A 120 15.84 -5.03 8.67
N ARG A 121 14.59 -5.24 8.28
CA ARG A 121 13.53 -5.69 9.19
C ARG A 121 12.49 -6.57 8.50
N THR A 122 11.76 -7.35 9.30
CA THR A 122 10.51 -8.03 8.92
C THR A 122 9.47 -7.68 9.96
N ASN A 123 8.25 -7.30 9.53
CA ASN A 123 7.17 -7.02 10.46
C ASN A 123 5.85 -7.69 10.04
N TYR A 124 5.00 -7.91 11.04
CA TYR A 124 3.62 -8.38 10.88
C TYR A 124 2.71 -7.40 11.57
N TYR A 125 1.62 -7.06 10.94
CA TYR A 125 0.65 -6.16 11.55
C TYR A 125 -0.78 -6.49 11.17
N GLU A 126 -1.68 -6.24 12.09
CA GLU A 126 -3.11 -6.34 11.92
C GLU A 126 -3.77 -5.01 12.31
N VAL A 127 -4.71 -4.55 11.46
CA VAL A 127 -5.61 -3.44 11.77
C VAL A 127 -7.01 -4.00 11.93
N PHE A 128 -7.64 -3.80 13.07
CA PHE A 128 -8.94 -4.38 13.39
C PHE A 128 -9.82 -3.43 14.22
N PRO A 129 -11.16 -3.68 14.24
CA PRO A 129 -12.08 -2.89 15.07
C PRO A 129 -11.70 -2.94 16.54
N ALA A 130 -11.74 -1.79 17.21
CA ALA A 130 -11.32 -1.66 18.59
C ALA A 130 -12.22 -2.43 19.54
N SER A 131 -11.66 -3.44 20.21
CA SER A 131 -12.26 -4.13 21.36
C SER A 131 -11.17 -4.79 22.19
N ASP A 132 -11.46 -4.99 23.49
CA ASP A 132 -10.55 -5.67 24.41
C ASP A 132 -10.30 -7.13 23.99
N ASP A 133 -11.30 -7.79 23.40
CA ASP A 133 -11.20 -9.15 22.91
C ASP A 133 -10.28 -9.25 21.68
N ASN A 134 -10.46 -8.38 20.70
CA ASN A 134 -9.59 -8.31 19.53
C ASN A 134 -8.15 -7.97 19.88
N LEU A 135 -7.95 -7.02 20.81
CA LEU A 135 -6.61 -6.70 21.30
C LEU A 135 -5.95 -7.90 22.01
N ALA A 136 -6.69 -8.57 22.89
CA ALA A 136 -6.19 -9.75 23.60
C ALA A 136 -5.83 -10.89 22.64
N TRP A 137 -6.64 -11.10 21.62
CA TRP A 137 -6.41 -12.08 20.57
C TRP A 137 -5.18 -11.73 19.71
N ALA A 138 -5.05 -10.49 19.22
CA ALA A 138 -3.93 -10.11 18.39
C ALA A 138 -2.60 -10.21 19.14
N LEU A 139 -2.57 -9.83 20.43
CA LEU A 139 -1.37 -9.99 21.27
C LEU A 139 -1.06 -11.47 21.56
N ASP A 140 -2.08 -12.33 21.64
CA ASP A 140 -1.91 -13.78 21.78
C ASP A 140 -1.30 -14.40 20.51
N LEU A 141 -1.88 -14.03 19.36
CA LEU A 141 -1.40 -14.43 18.05
C LEU A 141 0.07 -14.06 17.85
N GLU A 142 0.43 -12.80 18.10
CA GLU A 142 1.80 -12.34 17.87
C GLU A 142 2.81 -12.94 18.87
N ALA A 143 2.41 -13.19 20.10
CA ALA A 143 3.25 -13.89 21.08
C ALA A 143 3.48 -15.36 20.68
N ASP A 144 2.45 -16.04 20.16
CA ASP A 144 2.55 -17.43 19.72
C ASP A 144 3.32 -17.53 18.39
N ARG A 145 3.05 -16.62 17.43
CA ARG A 145 3.79 -16.47 16.16
C ARG A 145 5.30 -16.27 16.40
N MET A 146 5.68 -15.50 17.42
CA MET A 146 7.07 -15.20 17.72
C MET A 146 7.92 -16.47 17.99
N VAL A 147 7.35 -17.50 18.63
CA VAL A 147 8.15 -18.63 19.14
C VAL A 147 7.62 -20.02 18.79
N ASN A 148 6.39 -20.13 18.33
CA ASN A 148 5.71 -21.41 18.14
C ASN A 148 5.19 -21.63 16.71
N SER A 149 5.45 -20.77 15.73
CA SER A 149 5.05 -21.01 14.35
C SER A 149 5.56 -22.36 13.84
N PHE A 150 4.74 -23.07 13.09
CA PHE A 150 5.04 -24.45 12.68
C PHE A 150 6.30 -24.55 11.82
N VAL A 151 6.48 -23.63 10.87
CA VAL A 151 7.60 -23.62 9.90
C VAL A 151 7.84 -25.05 9.42
N SER A 152 6.84 -25.64 8.76
CA SER A 152 6.85 -27.05 8.34
C SER A 152 7.42 -27.23 6.93
N ALA A 153 7.85 -28.45 6.61
CA ALA A 153 8.32 -28.76 5.25
C ALA A 153 7.20 -28.76 4.22
N ASP A 154 5.99 -29.15 4.62
CA ASP A 154 4.83 -29.19 3.73
C ASP A 154 4.37 -27.77 3.37
N ASP A 155 4.35 -26.85 4.35
CA ASP A 155 4.07 -25.44 4.11
C ASP A 155 5.15 -24.79 3.24
N LEU A 156 6.42 -25.13 3.45
CA LEU A 156 7.52 -24.66 2.62
C LEU A 156 7.35 -25.05 1.16
N GLU A 157 6.95 -26.30 0.87
CA GLU A 157 6.75 -26.76 -0.50
C GLU A 157 5.64 -25.97 -1.22
N SER A 158 4.55 -25.65 -0.52
CA SER A 158 3.47 -24.83 -1.06
C SER A 158 3.88 -23.36 -1.24
N GLU A 159 4.46 -22.73 -0.20
CA GLU A 159 4.82 -21.31 -0.25
C GLU A 159 5.99 -21.00 -1.18
N MET A 160 6.91 -21.95 -1.36
CA MET A 160 7.97 -21.81 -2.35
C MET A 160 7.43 -21.52 -3.75
N THR A 161 6.31 -22.13 -4.11
CA THR A 161 5.66 -21.88 -5.40
C THR A 161 5.02 -20.49 -5.44
N VAL A 162 4.42 -20.05 -4.33
CA VAL A 162 3.84 -18.69 -4.21
C VAL A 162 4.91 -17.63 -4.33
N VAL A 163 6.00 -17.74 -3.56
CA VAL A 163 7.13 -16.79 -3.60
C VAL A 163 7.81 -16.78 -4.96
N ARG A 164 7.89 -17.95 -5.64
CA ARG A 164 8.40 -18.00 -7.01
C ARG A 164 7.52 -17.23 -7.98
N ASN A 165 6.20 -17.36 -7.88
CA ASN A 165 5.27 -16.61 -8.72
C ASN A 165 5.36 -15.09 -8.47
N GLU A 166 5.56 -14.70 -7.22
CA GLU A 166 5.80 -13.30 -6.86
C GLU A 166 7.13 -12.77 -7.44
N MET A 167 8.18 -13.56 -7.35
CA MET A 167 9.47 -13.25 -7.96
C MET A 167 9.34 -13.05 -9.47
N GLU A 168 8.61 -13.93 -10.14
CA GLU A 168 8.32 -13.85 -11.57
C GLU A 168 7.49 -12.61 -11.91
N ALA A 169 6.55 -12.22 -11.05
CA ALA A 169 5.82 -10.95 -11.18
C ALA A 169 6.75 -9.73 -11.09
N GLY A 170 7.67 -9.75 -10.13
CA GLY A 170 8.68 -8.69 -9.98
C GLY A 170 9.60 -8.57 -11.20
N GLU A 171 9.95 -9.71 -11.82
CA GLU A 171 10.77 -9.72 -13.03
C GLU A 171 10.07 -9.10 -14.27
N ASN A 172 8.76 -9.00 -14.25
CA ASN A 172 8.01 -8.32 -15.31
C ASN A 172 8.03 -6.80 -15.20
N ASN A 173 8.47 -6.25 -14.08
CA ASN A 173 8.57 -4.80 -13.88
C ASN A 173 9.96 -4.31 -14.33
N PRO A 174 10.07 -3.57 -15.47
CA PRO A 174 11.36 -3.10 -15.97
C PRO A 174 12.11 -2.19 -14.99
N PHE A 175 11.39 -1.36 -14.26
CA PHE A 175 11.98 -0.48 -13.25
C PHE A 175 12.46 -1.28 -12.04
N GLY A 176 11.65 -2.22 -11.54
CA GLY A 176 11.98 -3.06 -10.39
C GLY A 176 13.24 -3.91 -10.64
N ILE A 177 13.28 -4.61 -11.76
CA ILE A 177 14.44 -5.44 -12.11
C ILE A 177 15.69 -4.61 -12.39
N LEU A 178 15.56 -3.46 -13.01
CA LEU A 178 16.70 -2.54 -13.18
C LEU A 178 17.20 -2.04 -11.84
N MET A 179 16.32 -1.69 -10.93
CA MET A 179 16.66 -1.29 -9.57
C MET A 179 17.43 -2.38 -8.84
N GLU A 180 16.92 -3.60 -8.84
CA GLU A 180 17.57 -4.75 -8.22
C GLU A 180 18.98 -4.96 -8.79
N ARG A 181 19.15 -4.96 -10.11
CA ARG A 181 20.47 -5.16 -10.74
C ARG A 181 21.41 -3.97 -10.50
N THR A 182 20.88 -2.78 -10.40
CA THR A 182 21.68 -1.59 -10.08
C THR A 182 22.14 -1.62 -8.63
N LEU A 183 21.28 -2.01 -7.69
CA LEU A 183 21.64 -2.26 -6.29
C LEU A 183 22.72 -3.34 -6.18
N SER A 184 22.51 -4.48 -6.83
CA SER A 184 23.49 -5.57 -6.86
C SER A 184 24.84 -5.18 -7.48
N THR A 185 24.85 -4.14 -8.30
CA THR A 185 26.07 -3.58 -8.88
C THR A 185 26.69 -2.52 -7.96
N ALA A 186 25.84 -1.78 -7.23
CA ALA A 186 26.29 -0.75 -6.31
C ALA A 186 27.00 -1.32 -5.08
N TYR A 187 26.57 -2.45 -4.58
CA TYR A 187 27.16 -3.13 -3.41
C TYR A 187 27.97 -4.35 -3.82
N LEU A 188 29.23 -4.41 -3.46
CA LEU A 188 30.12 -5.55 -3.76
C LEU A 188 30.16 -6.59 -2.65
N TRP A 189 30.02 -6.14 -1.42
CA TRP A 189 30.21 -6.97 -0.22
C TRP A 189 29.01 -6.96 0.71
N HIS A 190 28.36 -5.84 0.82
CA HIS A 190 27.23 -5.70 1.72
C HIS A 190 25.96 -6.35 1.14
N ASN A 191 25.20 -7.02 1.99
CA ASN A 191 23.99 -7.75 1.58
C ASN A 191 22.85 -6.85 1.05
N TYR A 192 22.99 -5.55 1.10
CA TYR A 192 22.09 -4.65 0.37
C TYR A 192 22.15 -4.83 -1.16
N ALA A 193 23.13 -5.58 -1.63
CA ALA A 193 23.18 -6.06 -3.01
C ALA A 193 22.07 -7.07 -3.36
N ASN A 194 21.52 -7.74 -2.36
CA ASN A 194 20.58 -8.83 -2.55
C ASN A 194 19.14 -8.33 -2.52
N SER A 195 18.33 -8.85 -3.41
CA SER A 195 16.89 -8.64 -3.39
C SER A 195 16.27 -9.30 -2.15
N THR A 196 15.28 -8.67 -1.56
CA THR A 196 14.56 -9.23 -0.41
C THR A 196 13.82 -10.52 -0.74
N ILE A 197 13.39 -10.66 -1.98
CA ILE A 197 12.75 -11.89 -2.45
C ILE A 197 13.77 -13.02 -2.66
N GLY A 198 15.06 -12.68 -2.75
CA GLY A 198 16.16 -13.62 -2.88
C GLY A 198 16.46 -14.08 -4.29
N ALA A 199 17.47 -14.93 -4.42
CA ALA A 199 17.79 -15.60 -5.67
C ALA A 199 16.89 -16.82 -5.85
N ARG A 200 16.41 -17.05 -7.05
CA ARG A 200 15.54 -18.20 -7.36
C ARG A 200 16.13 -19.54 -6.91
N SER A 201 17.43 -19.75 -7.14
CA SER A 201 18.13 -20.96 -6.71
C SER A 201 18.15 -21.17 -5.21
N ASP A 202 18.19 -20.09 -4.45
CA ASP A 202 18.25 -20.14 -3.00
C ASP A 202 16.84 -20.41 -2.43
N VAL A 203 15.85 -19.71 -2.94
CA VAL A 203 14.43 -19.91 -2.56
C VAL A 203 14.00 -21.34 -2.86
N GLU A 204 14.30 -21.85 -4.05
CA GLU A 204 13.94 -23.22 -4.47
C GLU A 204 14.78 -24.30 -3.77
N GLY A 205 15.93 -23.97 -3.23
CA GLY A 205 16.89 -24.92 -2.65
C GLY A 205 17.05 -24.88 -1.13
N VAL A 206 16.39 -23.94 -0.43
CA VAL A 206 16.61 -23.78 1.00
C VAL A 206 16.07 -24.96 1.79
N PRO A 207 16.88 -25.61 2.64
CA PRO A 207 16.40 -26.69 3.52
C PRO A 207 15.57 -26.13 4.66
N ILE A 208 14.48 -26.82 5.01
CA ILE A 208 13.57 -26.40 6.10
C ILE A 208 14.30 -26.16 7.42
N GLU A 209 15.33 -26.96 7.71
CA GLU A 209 16.12 -26.84 8.94
C GLU A 209 16.86 -25.49 9.01
N ARG A 210 17.22 -24.90 7.86
CA ARG A 210 17.83 -23.56 7.78
C ARG A 210 16.83 -22.47 8.10
N LEU A 211 15.61 -22.54 7.54
CA LEU A 211 14.51 -21.64 7.87
C LEU A 211 14.15 -21.72 9.34
N GLN A 212 14.03 -22.93 9.87
CA GLN A 212 13.78 -23.14 11.30
C GLN A 212 14.92 -22.61 12.19
N ALA A 213 16.17 -22.70 11.75
CA ALA A 213 17.32 -22.13 12.47
C ALA A 213 17.29 -20.60 12.42
N PHE A 214 16.96 -20.02 11.27
CA PHE A 214 16.81 -18.59 11.07
C PHE A 214 15.67 -18.03 11.96
N TYR A 215 14.50 -18.67 11.95
CA TYR A 215 13.39 -18.34 12.81
C TYR A 215 13.79 -18.36 14.29
N ARG A 216 14.36 -19.45 14.79
CA ARG A 216 14.80 -19.57 16.19
C ARG A 216 15.86 -18.57 16.60
N LYS A 217 16.69 -18.10 15.67
CA LYS A 217 17.75 -17.12 15.92
C LYS A 217 17.22 -15.71 16.03
N TYR A 218 16.39 -15.30 15.07
CA TYR A 218 16.04 -13.89 14.87
C TYR A 218 14.67 -13.51 15.44
N TYR A 219 13.70 -14.43 15.48
CA TYR A 219 12.36 -14.18 15.98
C TYR A 219 12.33 -14.41 17.50
N GLN A 220 12.88 -13.44 18.20
CA GLN A 220 13.06 -13.49 19.64
C GLN A 220 12.72 -12.14 20.27
N PRO A 221 12.25 -12.10 21.54
CA PRO A 221 11.81 -10.86 22.18
C PRO A 221 12.88 -9.77 22.22
N ASP A 222 14.15 -10.12 22.46
CA ASP A 222 15.26 -9.15 22.52
C ASP A 222 15.68 -8.59 21.16
N ASN A 223 15.10 -9.10 20.08
CA ASN A 223 15.31 -8.66 18.69
C ASN A 223 14.00 -8.14 18.07
N ALA A 224 13.00 -7.82 18.89
CA ALA A 224 11.70 -7.40 18.42
C ALA A 224 11.23 -6.11 19.09
N MET A 225 10.35 -5.41 18.39
CA MET A 225 9.60 -4.28 18.92
C MET A 225 8.11 -4.45 18.58
N LEU A 226 7.27 -4.37 19.60
CA LEU A 226 5.82 -4.41 19.49
C LEU A 226 5.28 -2.97 19.56
N VAL A 227 4.43 -2.60 18.61
CA VAL A 227 3.70 -1.33 18.60
C VAL A 227 2.21 -1.62 18.71
N VAL A 228 1.54 -1.05 19.70
CA VAL A 228 0.08 -1.04 19.81
C VAL A 228 -0.39 0.40 19.65
N ALA A 229 -1.15 0.68 18.61
CA ALA A 229 -1.61 2.02 18.28
C ALA A 229 -3.12 2.04 18.01
N GLY A 230 -3.85 3.03 18.53
CA GLY A 230 -5.29 3.19 18.31
C GLY A 230 -6.13 3.25 19.58
N SER A 231 -7.38 2.82 19.50
CA SER A 231 -8.38 3.00 20.56
C SER A 231 -8.36 1.81 21.55
N PHE A 232 -7.59 1.90 22.60
CA PHE A 232 -7.50 0.87 23.65
C PHE A 232 -7.22 1.50 25.01
N ASP A 233 -7.46 0.75 26.10
CA ASP A 233 -7.02 1.11 27.46
C ASP A 233 -5.54 0.74 27.65
N GLU A 234 -4.71 1.73 27.97
CA GLU A 234 -3.25 1.55 28.08
C GLU A 234 -2.86 0.56 29.19
N ALA A 235 -3.55 0.58 30.33
CA ALA A 235 -3.25 -0.32 31.43
C ALA A 235 -3.62 -1.76 31.07
N LEU A 236 -4.77 -1.96 30.44
CA LEU A 236 -5.19 -3.28 29.92
C LEU A 236 -4.21 -3.79 28.85
N ALA A 237 -3.82 -2.95 27.90
CA ALA A 237 -2.87 -3.35 26.85
C ALA A 237 -1.54 -3.79 27.47
N LEU A 238 -1.02 -3.05 28.44
CA LEU A 238 0.23 -3.39 29.11
C LEU A 238 0.12 -4.70 29.91
N ASP A 239 -0.99 -4.91 30.62
CA ASP A 239 -1.25 -6.16 31.34
C ASP A 239 -1.33 -7.36 30.37
N LEU A 240 -2.00 -7.20 29.22
CA LEU A 240 -2.07 -8.23 28.18
C LEU A 240 -0.69 -8.52 27.58
N VAL A 241 0.09 -7.50 27.28
CA VAL A 241 1.47 -7.67 26.76
C VAL A 241 2.32 -8.45 27.77
N VAL A 242 2.31 -8.10 29.03
CA VAL A 242 3.02 -8.84 30.07
C VAL A 242 2.52 -10.26 30.20
N GLN A 243 1.22 -10.46 30.12
CA GLN A 243 0.62 -11.81 30.18
C GLN A 243 1.02 -12.70 29.01
N LYS A 244 1.05 -12.16 27.79
CA LYS A 244 1.28 -12.93 26.56
C LYS A 244 2.78 -13.08 26.24
N PHE A 245 3.54 -12.03 26.30
CA PHE A 245 4.96 -12.03 25.94
C PHE A 245 5.90 -12.27 27.13
N GLY A 246 5.51 -11.91 28.35
CA GLY A 246 6.35 -12.09 29.56
C GLY A 246 6.80 -13.52 29.84
N PRO A 247 6.00 -14.57 29.57
CA PRO A 247 6.42 -15.97 29.71
C PRO A 247 7.51 -16.42 28.72
N ILE A 248 7.70 -15.71 27.61
CA ILE A 248 8.72 -16.03 26.60
C ILE A 248 10.10 -15.73 27.20
N PRO A 249 11.02 -16.71 27.28
CA PRO A 249 12.30 -16.49 27.91
C PRO A 249 13.20 -15.58 27.06
N ARG A 250 14.06 -14.79 27.71
CA ARG A 250 15.13 -14.08 27.04
C ARG A 250 16.12 -15.10 26.44
N PRO A 251 16.47 -14.99 25.13
CA PRO A 251 17.33 -15.97 24.49
C PRO A 251 18.79 -15.85 25.00
N ASP A 252 19.49 -16.98 25.02
CA ASP A 252 20.96 -16.97 25.19
C ASP A 252 21.62 -16.55 23.88
N ARG A 253 22.31 -15.42 23.90
CA ARG A 253 23.05 -14.85 22.77
C ARG A 253 24.51 -15.27 22.74
N SER A 254 24.77 -16.58 22.88
CA SER A 254 26.11 -17.18 22.80
C SER A 254 26.23 -18.13 21.60
N GLY A 255 27.46 -18.46 21.21
CA GLY A 255 27.74 -19.36 20.10
C GLY A 255 27.14 -18.88 18.78
N ASP A 256 26.43 -19.74 18.09
CA ASP A 256 25.79 -19.41 16.77
C ASP A 256 24.57 -18.48 16.88
N ASN A 257 24.13 -18.20 18.12
CA ASN A 257 22.98 -17.36 18.38
C ASN A 257 23.32 -15.87 18.55
N ILE A 258 24.58 -15.49 18.38
CA ILE A 258 25.04 -14.10 18.46
C ILE A 258 24.40 -13.29 17.33
N LEU A 259 23.88 -12.09 17.67
CA LEU A 259 23.48 -11.06 16.71
C LEU A 259 24.61 -10.05 16.57
N TYR A 260 25.06 -9.83 15.36
CA TYR A 260 26.08 -8.83 15.08
C TYR A 260 25.43 -7.50 14.66
N PRO A 261 25.95 -6.35 15.13
CA PRO A 261 25.47 -5.03 14.69
C PRO A 261 25.66 -4.82 13.17
N THR A 262 26.77 -5.32 12.65
CA THR A 262 27.14 -5.30 11.23
C THR A 262 27.75 -6.65 10.86
N TYR A 263 27.38 -7.19 9.72
CA TYR A 263 27.90 -8.48 9.21
C TYR A 263 29.06 -8.25 8.23
N THR A 264 28.83 -7.43 7.22
CA THR A 264 29.86 -7.09 6.22
C THR A 264 29.63 -5.61 5.83
N SER A 265 30.68 -4.81 5.90
CA SER A 265 30.62 -3.40 5.50
C SER A 265 30.94 -3.24 4.02
N GLU A 266 30.26 -2.37 3.33
CA GLU A 266 30.61 -1.99 1.97
C GLU A 266 31.84 -1.08 2.00
N PRO A 267 32.90 -1.36 1.24
CA PRO A 267 34.05 -0.46 1.11
C PRO A 267 33.66 0.79 0.31
N THR A 268 34.41 1.85 0.49
CA THR A 268 34.27 3.05 -0.37
C THR A 268 34.40 2.65 -1.83
N GLN A 269 33.49 3.16 -2.65
CA GLN A 269 33.47 2.83 -4.08
C GLN A 269 34.71 3.41 -4.78
N ASP A 270 35.45 2.55 -5.50
CA ASP A 270 36.77 2.86 -6.13
C ASP A 270 36.67 3.36 -7.58
N GLY A 271 35.50 3.35 -8.12
CA GLY A 271 35.27 3.74 -9.48
C GLY A 271 33.85 3.44 -9.93
N GLU A 272 33.52 3.92 -11.09
CA GLU A 272 32.23 3.74 -11.72
C GLU A 272 31.80 2.29 -11.80
N ARG A 273 30.53 2.08 -11.52
CA ARG A 273 29.91 0.81 -11.82
C ARG A 273 28.75 1.04 -12.79
N SER A 274 28.49 0.07 -13.63
CA SER A 274 27.36 0.16 -14.53
C SER A 274 26.81 -1.22 -14.83
N VAL A 275 25.51 -1.28 -14.97
CA VAL A 275 24.81 -2.46 -15.42
C VAL A 275 23.83 -2.06 -16.53
N THR A 276 23.82 -2.85 -17.57
CA THR A 276 22.88 -2.65 -18.66
C THR A 276 22.03 -3.90 -18.79
N LEU A 277 20.74 -3.74 -18.62
CA LEU A 277 19.75 -4.77 -18.88
C LEU A 277 19.25 -4.67 -20.31
N ARG A 278 19.20 -5.81 -20.96
CA ARG A 278 18.56 -5.96 -22.27
C ARG A 278 17.44 -6.96 -22.13
N ARG A 279 16.24 -6.46 -21.96
CA ARG A 279 15.02 -7.28 -21.82
C ARG A 279 13.94 -6.76 -22.77
N VAL A 280 12.99 -7.62 -23.06
CA VAL A 280 11.76 -7.21 -23.74
C VAL A 280 11.01 -6.22 -22.86
N GLY A 281 10.69 -5.11 -23.40
CA GLY A 281 10.01 -3.99 -22.77
C GLY A 281 10.07 -2.79 -23.71
N GLU A 282 9.23 -1.83 -23.54
CA GLU A 282 9.02 -0.82 -24.57
C GLU A 282 9.60 0.55 -24.18
N VAL A 283 9.83 0.78 -22.88
CA VAL A 283 10.28 2.06 -22.36
C VAL A 283 11.73 1.97 -21.88
N PRO A 284 12.68 2.67 -22.51
CA PRO A 284 14.03 2.77 -22.00
C PRO A 284 14.08 3.50 -20.67
N ILE A 285 14.80 2.93 -19.70
CA ILE A 285 14.96 3.50 -18.36
C ILE A 285 16.44 3.65 -18.07
N ALA A 286 16.83 4.80 -17.54
CA ALA A 286 18.13 5.01 -16.94
C ALA A 286 17.98 5.36 -15.47
N MET A 287 18.88 4.85 -14.65
CA MET A 287 18.99 5.22 -13.24
C MET A 287 20.45 5.40 -12.82
N ALA A 288 20.64 6.18 -11.78
CA ALA A 288 21.94 6.36 -11.14
C ALA A 288 21.77 6.28 -9.61
N MET A 289 22.67 5.55 -8.97
CA MET A 289 22.74 5.42 -7.53
C MET A 289 24.06 5.97 -7.00
N TYR A 290 24.02 6.62 -5.84
CA TYR A 290 25.17 7.14 -5.11
C TYR A 290 25.09 6.63 -3.68
N HIS A 291 26.16 6.05 -3.14
CA HIS A 291 26.18 5.71 -1.72
C HIS A 291 26.10 6.98 -0.88
N VAL A 292 25.22 6.96 0.11
CA VAL A 292 25.03 8.05 1.06
C VAL A 292 25.09 7.55 2.49
N SER A 293 24.96 8.44 3.46
CA SER A 293 25.02 8.09 4.87
C SER A 293 23.86 7.19 5.31
N PRO A 294 24.04 6.42 6.40
CA PRO A 294 22.94 5.74 7.08
C PRO A 294 21.79 6.67 7.43
N GLY A 295 20.57 6.15 7.49
CA GLY A 295 19.36 6.92 7.87
C GLY A 295 19.44 7.58 9.25
N SER A 296 20.19 6.99 10.20
CA SER A 296 20.42 7.57 11.53
C SER A 296 21.45 8.71 11.56
N HIS A 297 22.25 8.88 10.51
CA HIS A 297 23.32 9.91 10.46
C HIS A 297 22.76 11.34 10.41
N ALA A 298 23.54 12.30 10.90
CA ALA A 298 23.14 13.70 10.91
C ALA A 298 22.96 14.30 9.50
N ASP A 299 23.68 13.80 8.50
CA ASP A 299 23.58 14.25 7.12
C ASP A 299 22.30 13.82 6.43
N TYR A 300 21.63 12.76 6.94
CA TYR A 300 20.52 12.14 6.22
C TYR A 300 19.35 13.10 5.98
N ALA A 301 19.03 13.98 6.92
CA ALA A 301 17.99 14.99 6.74
C ALA A 301 18.31 15.96 5.58
N ALA A 302 19.57 16.35 5.42
CA ALA A 302 19.99 17.19 4.29
C ALA A 302 20.02 16.39 2.97
N ILE A 303 20.26 15.08 3.02
CA ILE A 303 20.15 14.16 1.88
C ILE A 303 18.70 14.05 1.42
N ASP A 304 17.74 13.92 2.33
CA ASP A 304 16.31 13.89 1.99
C ASP A 304 15.88 15.18 1.30
N VAL A 305 16.28 16.33 1.85
CA VAL A 305 16.03 17.64 1.21
C VAL A 305 16.67 17.72 -0.16
N LEU A 306 17.91 17.26 -0.32
CA LEU A 306 18.59 17.18 -1.63
C LEU A 306 17.80 16.30 -2.60
N THR A 307 17.35 15.16 -2.14
CA THR A 307 16.59 14.21 -2.94
C THR A 307 15.30 14.82 -3.44
N PHE A 308 14.58 15.53 -2.58
CA PHE A 308 13.36 16.25 -2.93
C PHE A 308 13.65 17.35 -3.98
N VAL A 309 14.64 18.20 -3.74
CA VAL A 309 15.06 19.26 -4.70
C VAL A 309 15.42 18.69 -6.06
N LEU A 310 15.97 17.47 -6.09
CA LEU A 310 16.30 16.82 -7.36
C LEU A 310 15.06 16.24 -8.05
N GLY A 311 14.19 15.55 -7.32
CA GLY A 311 13.23 14.62 -7.90
C GLY A 311 11.75 14.99 -7.77
N ASP A 312 11.42 16.06 -7.09
CA ASP A 312 10.02 16.47 -6.91
C ASP A 312 9.30 16.77 -8.24
N THR A 313 8.02 16.62 -8.22
CA THR A 313 7.16 16.95 -9.37
C THR A 313 6.08 17.94 -8.91
N PRO A 314 6.04 19.16 -9.47
CA PRO A 314 6.71 19.63 -10.70
C PRO A 314 8.03 20.41 -10.49
N SER A 315 8.47 20.63 -9.25
CA SER A 315 9.50 21.61 -8.91
C SER A 315 10.93 21.08 -8.89
N GLY A 316 11.10 19.79 -9.06
CA GLY A 316 12.43 19.16 -9.00
C GLY A 316 13.26 19.45 -10.23
N ARG A 317 14.57 19.65 -10.01
CA ARG A 317 15.52 19.96 -11.12
C ARG A 317 15.53 18.90 -12.21
N LEU A 318 15.26 17.63 -11.87
CA LEU A 318 15.15 16.55 -12.86
C LEU A 318 13.88 16.67 -13.69
N TYR A 319 12.78 17.05 -13.07
CA TYR A 319 11.54 17.27 -13.79
C TYR A 319 11.68 18.41 -14.80
N GLU A 320 12.20 19.56 -14.38
CA GLU A 320 12.44 20.71 -15.25
C GLU A 320 13.38 20.36 -16.42
N ALA A 321 14.49 19.67 -16.10
CA ALA A 321 15.53 19.39 -17.11
C ALA A 321 15.14 18.29 -18.11
N LEU A 322 14.29 17.36 -17.74
CA LEU A 322 13.99 16.15 -18.50
C LEU A 322 12.56 16.10 -19.02
N VAL A 323 11.61 16.40 -18.14
CA VAL A 323 10.19 16.23 -18.48
C VAL A 323 9.64 17.49 -19.16
N GLU A 324 9.85 18.66 -18.57
CA GLU A 324 9.42 19.93 -19.20
C GLU A 324 10.14 20.21 -20.53
N SER A 325 11.38 19.75 -20.63
CA SER A 325 12.14 19.87 -21.89
C SER A 325 11.72 18.90 -22.99
N GLY A 326 10.87 17.92 -22.66
CA GLY A 326 10.43 16.88 -23.59
C GLY A 326 11.49 15.80 -23.91
N ILE A 327 12.58 15.72 -23.12
CA ILE A 327 13.62 14.70 -23.28
C ILE A 327 13.14 13.35 -22.71
N ALA A 328 12.35 13.40 -21.65
CA ALA A 328 11.86 12.23 -20.93
C ALA A 328 10.38 12.36 -20.60
N THR A 329 9.73 11.23 -20.35
CA THR A 329 8.33 11.17 -19.92
C THR A 329 8.20 11.21 -18.40
N GLN A 330 9.21 10.69 -17.70
CA GLN A 330 9.27 10.68 -16.24
C GLN A 330 10.71 10.87 -15.76
N ALA A 331 10.84 11.52 -14.61
CA ALA A 331 12.11 11.63 -13.89
C ALA A 331 11.82 11.75 -12.39
N GLY A 332 12.74 11.29 -11.56
CA GLY A 332 12.58 11.36 -10.11
C GLY A 332 13.85 11.02 -9.35
N SER A 333 13.79 11.19 -8.04
CA SER A 333 14.87 10.86 -7.10
C SER A 333 14.30 10.30 -5.80
N GLY A 334 15.07 9.45 -5.11
CA GLY A 334 14.74 8.91 -3.82
C GLY A 334 15.99 8.47 -3.06
N ALA A 335 16.00 8.52 -1.74
CA ALA A 335 17.06 7.98 -0.92
C ALA A 335 16.54 6.78 -0.10
N PHE A 336 17.33 5.72 0.00
CA PHE A 336 16.99 4.56 0.81
C PHE A 336 17.40 4.80 2.25
N GLN A 337 16.40 4.87 3.10
CA GLN A 337 16.57 5.04 4.54
C GLN A 337 16.90 3.69 5.17
N LEU A 338 18.20 3.41 5.33
CA LEU A 338 18.69 2.13 5.80
C LEU A 338 19.54 2.27 7.07
N ARG A 339 19.73 1.14 7.77
CA ARG A 339 20.54 1.07 8.99
C ARG A 339 22.01 1.39 8.74
N GLU A 340 22.53 0.95 7.61
CA GLU A 340 23.90 1.24 7.14
C GLU A 340 23.83 2.13 5.90
N ALA A 341 24.96 2.46 5.29
CA ALA A 341 25.02 3.35 4.14
C ALA A 341 24.11 2.87 3.00
N GLY A 342 23.07 3.60 2.71
CA GLY A 342 22.10 3.34 1.64
C GLY A 342 22.44 4.06 0.33
N PRO A 343 21.69 3.85 -0.74
CA PRO A 343 21.84 4.61 -1.98
C PRO A 343 20.86 5.79 -2.06
N LEU A 344 21.32 6.88 -2.67
CA LEU A 344 20.47 7.88 -3.30
C LEU A 344 20.26 7.45 -4.75
N LEU A 345 19.01 7.30 -5.15
CA LEU A 345 18.60 6.91 -6.50
C LEU A 345 18.08 8.12 -7.27
N THR A 346 18.44 8.20 -8.53
CA THR A 346 17.78 9.07 -9.51
C THR A 346 17.44 8.24 -10.74
N PHE A 347 16.34 8.55 -11.41
CA PHE A 347 15.92 7.80 -12.59
C PHE A 347 15.25 8.68 -13.63
N THR A 348 15.19 8.19 -14.85
CA THR A 348 14.46 8.80 -15.96
C THR A 348 13.94 7.72 -16.91
N MET A 349 12.77 7.97 -17.46
CA MET A 349 12.15 7.13 -18.48
C MET A 349 11.91 7.97 -19.73
N VAL A 350 12.14 7.41 -20.88
CA VAL A 350 11.92 8.10 -22.17
C VAL A 350 10.84 7.42 -22.97
N ALA A 351 10.26 8.13 -23.92
CA ALA A 351 9.33 7.48 -24.87
C ALA A 351 10.03 6.33 -25.63
N PRO A 352 9.31 5.36 -26.19
CA PRO A 352 9.91 4.21 -26.87
C PRO A 352 10.94 4.55 -27.96
N ASP A 353 10.77 5.65 -28.65
CA ASP A 353 11.66 6.19 -29.68
C ASP A 353 12.61 7.27 -29.15
N GLY A 354 12.57 7.54 -27.84
CA GLY A 354 13.36 8.58 -27.20
C GLY A 354 14.85 8.26 -27.10
N ASP A 355 15.67 9.30 -27.07
CA ASP A 355 17.13 9.17 -26.91
C ASP A 355 17.53 9.00 -25.47
N ILE A 356 17.62 7.76 -25.01
CA ILE A 356 18.02 7.41 -23.64
C ILE A 356 19.44 7.90 -23.30
N ASP A 357 20.35 7.97 -24.27
CA ASP A 357 21.69 8.50 -24.05
C ASP A 357 21.65 10.00 -23.74
N THR A 358 20.78 10.72 -24.42
CA THR A 358 20.54 12.14 -24.13
C THR A 358 19.86 12.28 -22.77
N ALA A 359 18.87 11.49 -22.46
CA ALA A 359 18.19 11.51 -21.17
C ALA A 359 19.14 11.19 -20.01
N LEU A 360 19.95 10.12 -20.13
CA LEU A 360 20.97 9.77 -19.14
C LEU A 360 21.99 10.89 -18.96
N ARG A 361 22.47 11.48 -20.07
CA ARG A 361 23.42 12.61 -19.97
C ARG A 361 22.79 13.80 -19.26
N THR A 362 21.55 14.14 -19.57
CA THR A 362 20.83 15.25 -18.94
C THR A 362 20.56 14.97 -17.48
N MET A 363 20.10 13.77 -17.13
CA MET A 363 19.90 13.35 -15.74
C MET A 363 21.18 13.50 -14.92
N ASN A 364 22.26 12.88 -15.37
CA ASN A 364 23.54 12.95 -14.66
C ASN A 364 24.06 14.39 -14.58
N ALA A 365 23.94 15.17 -15.64
CA ALA A 365 24.35 16.56 -15.65
C ALA A 365 23.54 17.43 -14.68
N THR A 366 22.26 17.16 -14.53
CA THR A 366 21.40 17.86 -13.57
C THR A 366 21.78 17.52 -12.14
N VAL A 367 21.97 16.24 -11.84
CA VAL A 367 22.35 15.76 -10.50
C VAL A 367 23.74 16.28 -10.10
N GLU A 368 24.75 16.13 -10.96
CA GLU A 368 26.10 16.60 -10.69
C GLU A 368 26.24 18.11 -10.82
N GLY A 369 25.35 18.75 -11.55
CA GLY A 369 25.28 20.19 -11.73
C GLY A 369 25.02 20.97 -10.45
N VAL A 370 24.48 20.33 -9.41
CA VAL A 370 24.32 20.94 -8.07
C VAL A 370 25.68 21.37 -7.47
N LEU A 371 26.78 20.74 -7.89
CA LEU A 371 28.12 21.10 -7.44
C LEU A 371 28.62 22.44 -8.04
N THR A 372 28.07 22.88 -9.14
CA THR A 372 28.42 24.10 -9.83
C THR A 372 27.35 25.17 -9.84
N THR A 373 26.09 24.72 -9.74
CA THR A 373 24.90 25.55 -9.56
C THR A 373 24.26 25.21 -8.23
N PRO A 374 24.71 25.89 -7.16
CA PRO A 374 24.26 25.55 -5.80
C PRO A 374 22.74 25.55 -5.67
N ILE A 375 22.26 24.72 -4.78
CA ILE A 375 20.85 24.67 -4.38
C ILE A 375 20.52 25.98 -3.66
N THR A 376 19.36 26.54 -3.95
CA THR A 376 18.90 27.83 -3.43
C THR A 376 18.10 27.68 -2.14
N GLY A 377 17.90 28.81 -1.43
CA GLY A 377 17.07 28.82 -0.21
C GLY A 377 15.61 28.46 -0.51
N ASP A 378 15.05 28.97 -1.61
CA ASP A 378 13.66 28.71 -1.98
C ASP A 378 13.41 27.21 -2.28
N GLU A 379 14.36 26.55 -2.94
CA GLU A 379 14.29 25.09 -3.18
C GLU A 379 14.33 24.30 -1.86
N VAL A 380 15.20 24.70 -0.94
CA VAL A 380 15.31 24.07 0.38
C VAL A 380 14.05 24.29 1.21
N ASP A 381 13.51 25.50 1.24
CA ASP A 381 12.32 25.82 2.01
C ASP A 381 11.08 25.05 1.48
N ARG A 382 10.96 24.94 0.17
CA ARG A 382 9.91 24.13 -0.47
C ARG A 382 10.03 22.65 -0.09
N ALA A 383 11.21 22.06 -0.25
CA ALA A 383 11.48 20.66 0.13
C ALA A 383 11.17 20.38 1.60
N LYS A 384 11.60 21.27 2.49
CA LYS A 384 11.29 21.17 3.93
C LYS A 384 9.79 21.20 4.19
N SER A 385 9.07 22.10 3.54
CA SER A 385 7.62 22.24 3.73
C SER A 385 6.90 20.95 3.34
N SER A 386 7.26 20.36 2.20
CA SER A 386 6.65 19.11 1.74
C SER A 386 7.00 17.93 2.65
N LEU A 387 8.28 17.69 2.93
CA LEU A 387 8.74 16.60 3.78
C LEU A 387 8.14 16.66 5.19
N LEU A 388 8.05 17.85 5.77
CA LEU A 388 7.42 18.04 7.09
C LEU A 388 5.92 17.80 7.05
N ASN A 389 5.25 18.18 5.95
CA ASN A 389 3.85 17.88 5.75
C ASN A 389 3.61 16.38 5.71
N ASP A 390 4.38 15.63 4.93
CA ASP A 390 4.27 14.16 4.82
C ASP A 390 4.48 13.46 6.18
N ILE A 391 5.49 13.89 6.93
CA ILE A 391 5.74 13.38 8.28
C ILE A 391 4.54 13.66 9.21
N ASN A 392 4.02 14.88 9.20
CA ASN A 392 2.88 15.25 10.02
C ASN A 392 1.62 14.46 9.64
N GLN A 393 1.42 14.20 8.36
CA GLN A 393 0.29 13.39 7.87
C GLN A 393 0.38 11.92 8.29
N SER A 394 1.58 11.34 8.28
CA SER A 394 1.78 9.96 8.74
C SER A 394 1.39 9.77 10.22
N LEU A 395 1.55 10.82 11.03
CA LEU A 395 1.18 10.84 12.45
C LEU A 395 -0.35 10.85 12.69
N ASN A 396 -1.15 11.12 11.68
CA ASN A 396 -2.61 11.18 11.78
C ASN A 396 -3.30 9.80 11.67
N SER A 397 -2.54 8.72 11.54
CA SER A 397 -3.06 7.36 11.39
C SER A 397 -2.35 6.39 12.33
N SER A 398 -3.09 5.65 13.14
CA SER A 398 -2.53 4.63 14.04
C SER A 398 -1.69 3.60 13.27
N ARG A 399 -2.17 3.18 12.08
CA ARG A 399 -1.40 2.32 11.17
C ARG A 399 -0.14 3.02 10.65
N GLY A 400 -0.27 4.27 10.19
CA GLY A 400 0.86 5.07 9.69
C GLY A 400 1.94 5.22 10.74
N VAL A 401 1.56 5.61 11.97
CA VAL A 401 2.49 5.70 13.11
C VAL A 401 3.18 4.35 13.37
N ALA A 402 2.40 3.26 13.49
CA ALA A 402 2.96 1.96 13.83
C ALA A 402 3.99 1.47 12.80
N LEU A 403 3.73 1.70 11.50
CA LEU A 403 4.66 1.32 10.45
C LEU A 403 5.89 2.23 10.39
N GLN A 404 5.72 3.54 10.50
CA GLN A 404 6.85 4.48 10.52
C GLN A 404 7.81 4.19 11.68
N LEU A 405 7.29 3.94 12.87
CA LEU A 405 8.13 3.60 14.03
C LEU A 405 8.91 2.30 13.82
N SER A 406 8.35 1.33 13.08
CA SER A 406 9.04 0.09 12.68
C SER A 406 10.27 0.37 11.81
N GLU A 407 10.12 1.22 10.80
CA GLU A 407 11.22 1.57 9.90
C GLU A 407 12.38 2.21 10.67
N TRP A 408 12.08 3.22 11.49
CA TRP A 408 13.11 3.91 12.26
C TRP A 408 13.73 3.06 13.38
N ALA A 409 12.95 2.17 13.99
CA ALA A 409 13.46 1.21 14.97
C ALA A 409 14.50 0.25 14.37
N SER A 410 14.31 -0.17 13.11
CA SER A 410 15.28 -1.03 12.42
C SER A 410 16.65 -0.38 12.25
N MET A 411 16.71 0.96 12.24
CA MET A 411 17.96 1.73 12.20
C MET A 411 18.60 1.95 13.58
N GLY A 412 17.95 1.51 14.65
CA GLY A 412 18.47 1.50 16.01
C GLY A 412 17.56 2.03 17.09
N ASP A 413 16.72 3.03 16.81
CA ASP A 413 15.80 3.60 17.76
C ASP A 413 14.61 4.27 17.06
N TRP A 414 13.39 3.98 17.53
CA TRP A 414 12.16 4.54 16.96
C TRP A 414 12.09 6.08 17.06
N ARG A 415 12.73 6.68 18.07
CA ARG A 415 12.77 8.14 18.29
C ARG A 415 13.55 8.88 17.19
N LEU A 416 14.31 8.17 16.38
CA LEU A 416 14.96 8.74 15.20
C LEU A 416 13.94 9.35 14.23
N PHE A 417 12.72 8.87 14.19
CA PHE A 417 11.64 9.45 13.40
C PHE A 417 11.41 10.94 13.76
N PHE A 418 11.28 11.23 15.04
CA PHE A 418 11.07 12.60 15.51
C PHE A 418 12.34 13.44 15.40
N LEU A 419 13.48 12.85 15.70
CA LEU A 419 14.78 13.51 15.53
C LEU A 419 15.05 13.88 14.07
N HIS A 420 14.68 13.03 13.14
CA HIS A 420 14.79 13.27 11.70
C HIS A 420 13.91 14.45 11.27
N ARG A 421 12.64 14.49 11.70
CA ARG A 421 11.75 15.62 11.49
C ARG A 421 12.37 16.92 12.00
N ASP A 422 12.85 16.93 13.24
CA ASP A 422 13.46 18.12 13.84
C ASP A 422 14.75 18.52 13.12
N ARG A 423 15.49 17.56 12.58
CA ARG A 423 16.65 17.81 11.72
C ARG A 423 16.24 18.41 10.39
N ILE A 424 15.20 17.90 9.69
CA ILE A 424 14.68 18.50 8.45
C ILE A 424 14.30 19.94 8.70
N GLU A 425 13.60 20.23 9.79
CA GLU A 425 13.23 21.61 10.16
C GLU A 425 14.45 22.52 10.32
N ALA A 426 15.56 21.98 10.81
CA ALA A 426 16.80 22.71 11.05
C ALA A 426 17.76 22.81 9.85
N VAL A 427 17.53 21.98 8.78
CA VAL A 427 18.40 21.94 7.59
C VAL A 427 18.54 23.34 6.97
N THR A 428 19.76 23.70 6.67
CA THR A 428 20.11 24.93 5.97
C THR A 428 20.53 24.68 4.51
N THR A 429 20.50 25.70 3.70
CA THR A 429 20.99 25.64 2.30
C THR A 429 22.47 25.22 2.25
N ASP A 430 23.27 25.63 3.22
CA ASP A 430 24.69 25.24 3.30
C ASP A 430 24.84 23.74 3.60
N ASP A 431 23.97 23.18 4.43
CA ASP A 431 23.97 21.73 4.72
C ASP A 431 23.67 20.92 3.47
N VAL A 432 22.62 21.29 2.72
CA VAL A 432 22.24 20.60 1.48
C VAL A 432 23.36 20.69 0.44
N ASN A 433 23.96 21.86 0.25
CA ASN A 433 25.10 21.99 -0.65
C ASN A 433 26.32 21.20 -0.18
N ARG A 434 26.58 21.15 1.13
CA ARG A 434 27.68 20.37 1.70
C ARG A 434 27.50 18.86 1.45
N VAL A 435 26.33 18.29 1.70
CA VAL A 435 26.07 16.86 1.46
C VAL A 435 26.09 16.56 -0.04
N ALA A 436 25.62 17.45 -0.89
CA ALA A 436 25.76 17.30 -2.33
C ALA A 436 27.25 17.17 -2.71
N HIS A 437 28.12 18.04 -2.21
CA HIS A 437 29.56 17.96 -2.44
C HIS A 437 30.20 16.69 -1.83
N SER A 438 29.66 16.17 -0.75
CA SER A 438 30.21 14.97 -0.08
C SER A 438 29.90 13.69 -0.86
N TYR A 439 28.68 13.54 -1.35
CA TYR A 439 28.15 12.27 -1.86
C TYR A 439 27.91 12.24 -3.37
N ILE A 440 27.53 13.35 -3.98
CA ILE A 440 27.30 13.42 -5.42
C ILE A 440 28.65 13.56 -6.13
N LYS A 441 29.33 12.46 -6.24
CA LYS A 441 30.63 12.37 -6.90
C LYS A 441 30.60 11.28 -7.96
N ARG A 442 31.29 11.53 -9.00
CA ARG A 442 31.38 10.62 -10.12
C ARG A 442 31.85 9.20 -9.75
N ASP A 443 32.88 9.04 -8.88
CA ASP A 443 33.38 7.73 -8.44
C ASP A 443 32.45 7.00 -7.46
N ASN A 444 31.42 7.68 -6.97
CA ASN A 444 30.40 7.12 -6.09
C ASN A 444 29.12 6.72 -6.84
N ARG A 445 29.13 6.76 -8.17
CA ARG A 445 27.95 6.54 -9.00
C ARG A 445 27.91 5.14 -9.58
N THR A 446 26.75 4.50 -9.47
CA THR A 446 26.43 3.26 -10.17
C THR A 446 25.27 3.54 -11.14
N VAL A 447 25.48 3.28 -12.42
CA VAL A 447 24.49 3.52 -13.48
C VAL A 447 23.82 2.22 -13.88
N GLY A 448 22.49 2.22 -13.87
CA GLY A 448 21.66 1.17 -14.41
C GLY A 448 20.98 1.64 -15.70
N LEU A 449 21.00 0.80 -16.69
CA LEU A 449 20.29 1.03 -17.94
C LEU A 449 19.41 -0.15 -18.28
N PHE A 450 18.16 0.11 -18.42
CA PHE A 450 17.25 -0.79 -19.09
C PHE A 450 17.16 -0.31 -20.53
N LEU A 451 17.75 -1.26 -21.30
CA LEU A 451 18.14 -0.80 -22.52
C LEU A 451 17.16 0.00 -23.31
N PRO A 452 17.92 0.41 -23.79
CA PRO A 452 19.20 0.51 -24.38
C PRO A 452 20.15 1.49 -23.92
N THR A 453 22.03 2.14 -22.37
CA THR A 453 23.35 2.18 -21.69
C THR A 453 24.21 3.26 -20.98
N ASP A 454 26.02 4.21 -19.03
CA ASP A 454 27.37 4.47 -18.42
C ASP A 454 28.02 5.52 -17.40
N ALA A 455 29.26 6.19 -16.06
CA ALA A 455 30.53 6.48 -15.44
C ALA A 455 31.04 7.47 -14.31
N PRO A 456 32.27 7.66 -13.31
CA PRO A 456 32.64 7.70 -11.84
C PRO A 456 33.43 8.85 -11.09
N ASP A 457 33.43 9.00 -9.59
CA ASP A 457 34.28 9.77 -8.59
C ASP A 457 33.96 9.45 -7.09
N ARG A 458 34.84 9.66 -6.03
CA ARG A 458 34.74 9.04 -4.67
C ARG A 458 34.06 9.87 -3.59
N ALA A 459 33.36 9.23 -2.63
CA ALA A 459 32.86 9.81 -1.37
C ALA A 459 33.26 8.96 -0.16
N GLU A 460 33.61 9.62 0.96
CA GLU A 460 33.68 8.95 2.26
C GLU A 460 32.27 8.88 2.85
N ILE A 461 31.80 7.68 3.22
CA ILE A 461 30.51 7.46 3.84
C ILE A 461 30.72 7.21 5.33
N PRO A 462 30.11 8.02 6.20
CA PRO A 462 30.31 7.88 7.63
C PRO A 462 29.66 6.61 8.18
N SER A 463 30.24 6.10 9.28
CA SER A 463 29.64 5.01 10.03
C SER A 463 28.37 5.45 10.76
N PRO A 464 27.44 4.52 11.08
CA PRO A 464 26.29 4.84 11.93
C PRO A 464 26.71 5.49 13.25
N PRO A 465 26.05 6.57 13.69
CA PRO A 465 26.37 7.21 14.97
C PRO A 465 25.88 6.38 16.15
N ASP A 466 26.37 6.69 17.35
CA ASP A 466 25.79 6.18 18.59
C ASP A 466 24.42 6.85 18.83
N VAL A 467 23.36 6.14 18.44
CA VAL A 467 21.97 6.62 18.53
C VAL A 467 21.55 6.85 19.99
N THR A 468 22.03 6.01 20.90
CA THR A 468 21.72 6.14 22.33
C THR A 468 22.28 7.44 22.90
N ALA A 469 23.55 7.73 22.60
CA ALA A 469 24.17 8.98 23.00
C ALA A 469 23.48 10.22 22.36
N MET A 470 23.12 10.13 21.08
CA MET A 470 22.40 11.23 20.39
C MET A 470 21.06 11.56 21.02
N LEU A 471 20.34 10.55 21.49
CA LEU A 471 18.98 10.68 22.01
C LEU A 471 18.90 10.84 23.53
N SER A 472 20.03 10.82 24.24
CA SER A 472 20.08 10.83 25.70
C SER A 472 19.41 11.99 26.42
N GLY A 473 19.09 13.07 25.74
CA GLY A 473 18.38 14.24 26.28
C GLY A 473 17.18 14.66 25.43
N TYR A 474 16.80 13.87 24.42
CA TYR A 474 15.73 14.22 23.51
C TYR A 474 14.37 13.83 24.07
N THR A 475 13.46 14.78 24.17
CA THR A 475 12.12 14.61 24.75
C THR A 475 11.00 14.75 23.70
N GLY A 476 11.33 15.12 22.45
CA GLY A 476 10.33 15.40 21.42
C GLY A 476 9.61 16.74 21.62
N ARG A 477 8.56 16.94 20.86
CA ARG A 477 7.63 18.07 20.99
C ARG A 477 6.46 17.70 21.91
N GLU A 478 5.58 18.63 22.16
CA GLU A 478 4.31 18.35 22.83
C GLU A 478 3.51 17.32 22.03
N ALA A 479 2.79 16.45 22.73
CA ALA A 479 1.93 15.46 22.06
C ALA A 479 0.84 16.16 21.25
N ILE A 480 0.56 15.63 20.07
CA ILE A 480 -0.57 16.08 19.25
C ILE A 480 -1.87 15.81 20.00
N ALA A 481 -2.83 16.76 19.93
CA ALA A 481 -4.13 16.61 20.54
C ALA A 481 -4.81 15.31 20.09
N GLN A 482 -5.36 14.57 21.06
CA GLN A 482 -6.11 13.34 20.77
C GLN A 482 -7.50 13.71 20.25
N GLY A 483 -8.00 12.90 19.30
CA GLY A 483 -9.38 13.00 18.83
C GLY A 483 -10.39 12.35 19.78
N GLU A 484 -11.64 12.40 19.40
CA GLU A 484 -12.74 11.75 20.12
C GLU A 484 -12.81 10.22 19.84
N ALA A 485 -13.45 9.48 20.73
CA ALA A 485 -13.87 8.10 20.45
C ALA A 485 -15.10 8.13 19.52
N PHE A 486 -14.86 7.99 18.21
CA PHE A 486 -15.91 8.05 17.21
C PHE A 486 -16.65 6.71 17.11
N ASP A 487 -17.99 6.76 17.20
CA ASP A 487 -18.86 5.61 16.95
C ASP A 487 -19.14 5.50 15.43
N PRO A 488 -18.65 4.45 14.70
CA PRO A 488 -18.85 4.28 13.27
C PRO A 488 -20.18 3.63 12.90
N SER A 489 -21.13 3.53 13.85
CA SER A 489 -22.44 2.97 13.55
C SER A 489 -23.21 3.83 12.55
N PRO A 490 -23.96 3.25 11.61
CA PRO A 490 -24.79 3.97 10.65
C PRO A 490 -25.70 5.02 11.30
N ALA A 491 -26.32 4.67 12.42
CA ALA A 491 -27.24 5.57 13.13
C ALA A 491 -26.53 6.79 13.73
N ASN A 492 -25.30 6.65 14.24
CA ASN A 492 -24.54 7.77 14.76
C ASN A 492 -24.05 8.67 13.62
N ILE A 493 -23.61 8.08 12.51
CA ILE A 493 -23.19 8.84 11.32
C ILE A 493 -24.32 9.69 10.80
N ASP A 494 -25.51 9.10 10.57
CA ASP A 494 -26.69 9.84 10.09
C ASP A 494 -27.14 10.92 11.09
N ALA A 495 -27.12 10.64 12.39
CA ALA A 495 -27.51 11.60 13.41
C ALA A 495 -26.55 12.81 13.54
N ARG A 496 -25.27 12.62 13.20
CA ARG A 496 -24.26 13.67 13.26
C ARG A 496 -24.05 14.41 11.95
N THR A 497 -24.44 13.80 10.82
CA THR A 497 -24.28 14.42 9.51
C THR A 497 -25.31 15.52 9.31
N VAL A 498 -24.84 16.72 9.00
CA VAL A 498 -25.70 17.85 8.64
C VAL A 498 -25.72 17.99 7.12
N THR A 499 -26.91 17.85 6.52
CA THR A 499 -27.08 17.99 5.07
C THR A 499 -27.87 19.25 4.72
N TYR A 500 -27.51 19.90 3.62
CA TYR A 500 -28.27 21.01 3.04
C TYR A 500 -27.95 21.16 1.55
N GLU A 501 -28.73 21.94 0.85
CA GLU A 501 -28.59 22.20 -0.57
C GLU A 501 -28.28 23.69 -0.81
N LEU A 502 -27.33 23.96 -1.72
CA LEU A 502 -27.03 25.32 -2.18
C LEU A 502 -28.10 25.80 -3.19
N PRO A 503 -28.26 27.12 -3.40
CA PRO A 503 -29.25 27.65 -4.34
C PRO A 503 -29.10 27.14 -5.78
N ASN A 504 -27.93 26.63 -6.16
CA ASN A 504 -27.65 26.08 -7.49
C ASN A 504 -27.84 24.56 -7.60
N GLY A 505 -28.40 23.91 -6.57
CA GLY A 505 -28.69 22.48 -6.56
C GLY A 505 -27.52 21.58 -6.11
N MET A 506 -26.41 22.15 -5.67
CA MET A 506 -25.30 21.37 -5.11
C MET A 506 -25.62 20.93 -3.68
N GLU A 507 -25.50 19.65 -3.40
CA GLU A 507 -25.73 19.09 -2.08
C GLU A 507 -24.48 19.16 -1.19
N VAL A 508 -24.66 19.36 0.10
CA VAL A 508 -23.58 19.43 1.07
C VAL A 508 -23.86 18.48 2.24
N ALA A 509 -22.88 17.69 2.62
CA ALA A 509 -22.91 16.90 3.84
C ALA A 509 -21.68 17.25 4.72
N LEU A 510 -21.92 17.61 5.96
CA LEU A 510 -20.91 17.96 6.96
C LEU A 510 -21.00 16.97 8.11
N LEU A 511 -19.90 16.28 8.41
CA LEU A 511 -19.76 15.38 9.55
C LEU A 511 -18.64 15.87 10.46
N PRO A 512 -18.92 16.80 11.38
CA PRO A 512 -17.90 17.25 12.32
C PRO A 512 -17.58 16.17 13.35
N LYS A 513 -16.28 15.94 13.55
CA LYS A 513 -15.74 15.07 14.61
C LYS A 513 -14.34 15.52 15.02
N GLU A 514 -13.99 15.40 16.28
CA GLU A 514 -12.62 15.67 16.73
C GLU A 514 -11.70 14.55 16.23
N THR A 515 -10.65 14.91 15.50
CA THR A 515 -9.66 13.96 14.98
C THR A 515 -8.30 14.20 15.60
N ARG A 516 -7.46 13.19 15.68
CA ARG A 516 -6.08 13.38 16.08
C ARG A 516 -5.36 14.28 15.07
N GLY A 517 -4.71 15.34 15.58
CA GLY A 517 -4.01 16.33 14.76
C GLY A 517 -4.96 17.26 14.00
N ASP A 518 -6.21 17.39 14.47
CA ASP A 518 -7.21 18.32 13.94
C ASP A 518 -7.45 18.17 12.43
N VAL A 519 -7.40 16.94 11.92
CA VAL A 519 -7.49 16.63 10.47
C VAL A 519 -8.94 16.71 10.01
N ALA A 520 -9.13 17.27 8.81
CA ALA A 520 -10.37 17.23 8.08
C ALA A 520 -10.15 16.82 6.62
N LEU A 521 -11.10 16.09 6.07
CA LEU A 521 -11.14 15.66 4.68
C LEU A 521 -12.27 16.40 3.95
N VAL A 522 -11.93 17.04 2.84
CA VAL A 522 -12.86 17.76 1.96
C VAL A 522 -12.96 17.00 0.65
N ARG A 523 -14.17 16.64 0.26
CA ARG A 523 -14.45 15.92 -0.99
C ARG A 523 -15.47 16.68 -1.81
N ILE A 524 -15.25 16.78 -3.11
CA ILE A 524 -16.22 17.25 -4.09
C ILE A 524 -16.44 16.16 -5.13
N ARG A 525 -17.68 15.98 -5.53
CA ARG A 525 -18.04 15.14 -6.68
C ARG A 525 -18.99 15.94 -7.57
N LEU A 526 -18.73 15.90 -8.86
CA LEU A 526 -19.52 16.58 -9.89
C LEU A 526 -19.99 15.54 -10.90
N HIS A 527 -21.20 15.73 -11.42
CA HIS A 527 -21.76 14.93 -12.49
C HIS A 527 -22.22 15.85 -13.62
N PHE A 528 -22.00 15.44 -14.86
CA PHE A 528 -22.30 16.29 -16.01
C PHE A 528 -22.61 15.48 -17.27
N GLY A 529 -23.38 16.14 -18.18
CA GLY A 529 -23.75 15.60 -19.48
C GLY A 529 -24.78 14.49 -19.43
N ASP A 530 -25.00 13.89 -20.56
CA ASP A 530 -25.88 12.75 -20.82
C ASP A 530 -25.25 11.88 -21.92
N GLU A 531 -25.84 10.73 -22.21
CA GLU A 531 -25.29 9.77 -23.17
C GLU A 531 -25.05 10.40 -24.55
N GLU A 532 -26.01 11.22 -25.05
CA GLU A 532 -25.93 11.83 -26.38
C GLU A 532 -24.87 12.92 -26.46
N SER A 533 -24.84 13.82 -25.47
CA SER A 533 -23.90 14.97 -25.45
C SER A 533 -22.45 14.57 -25.20
N LEU A 534 -22.22 13.45 -24.53
CA LEU A 534 -20.88 12.93 -24.23
C LEU A 534 -20.30 11.99 -25.32
N MET A 535 -21.09 11.64 -26.33
CA MET A 535 -20.63 10.78 -27.44
C MET A 535 -19.40 11.36 -28.11
N GLY A 536 -18.30 10.54 -28.19
CA GLY A 536 -17.04 10.92 -28.81
C GLY A 536 -16.21 11.93 -28.04
N ARG A 537 -16.53 12.18 -26.77
CA ARG A 537 -15.88 13.20 -25.93
C ARG A 537 -14.95 12.60 -24.86
N GLY A 538 -14.84 11.28 -24.75
CA GLY A 538 -14.14 10.61 -23.62
C GLY A 538 -12.70 11.09 -23.42
N THR A 539 -11.91 11.16 -24.48
CA THR A 539 -10.49 11.58 -24.39
C THR A 539 -10.37 13.07 -24.04
N ALA A 540 -11.20 13.94 -24.64
CA ALA A 540 -11.22 15.37 -24.30
C ALA A 540 -11.64 15.60 -22.84
N ALA A 541 -12.62 14.83 -22.35
CA ALA A 541 -13.04 14.84 -20.95
C ALA A 541 -11.92 14.43 -19.99
N GLY A 542 -11.23 13.33 -20.31
CA GLY A 542 -10.08 12.85 -19.55
C GLY A 542 -8.94 13.87 -19.48
N PHE A 543 -8.65 14.58 -20.58
CA PHE A 543 -7.70 15.68 -20.56
C PHE A 543 -8.22 16.88 -19.76
N ALA A 544 -9.47 17.27 -19.94
CA ALA A 544 -10.06 18.38 -19.18
C ALA A 544 -9.95 18.15 -17.67
N GLY A 545 -10.31 16.95 -17.18
CA GLY A 545 -10.19 16.61 -15.78
C GLY A 545 -8.77 16.59 -15.25
N SER A 546 -7.82 16.06 -16.03
CA SER A 546 -6.42 15.96 -15.62
C SER A 546 -5.68 17.28 -15.67
N MET A 547 -6.15 18.25 -16.45
CA MET A 547 -5.55 19.59 -16.57
C MET A 547 -5.88 20.49 -15.38
N LEU A 548 -6.87 20.18 -14.56
CA LEU A 548 -7.28 21.07 -13.45
C LEU A 548 -6.16 21.32 -12.45
N MET A 549 -5.39 20.28 -12.12
CA MET A 549 -4.24 20.39 -11.20
C MET A 549 -2.98 20.94 -11.88
N ARG A 550 -3.05 21.32 -13.17
CA ARG A 550 -1.90 21.81 -13.94
C ARG A 550 -1.77 23.32 -13.97
N GLY A 551 -2.64 24.02 -13.29
CA GLY A 551 -2.63 25.47 -13.12
C GLY A 551 -4.02 26.09 -13.20
N THR A 552 -4.20 27.19 -12.46
CA THR A 552 -5.39 28.05 -12.50
C THR A 552 -5.07 29.38 -13.19
N GLU A 553 -6.08 30.22 -13.35
CA GLU A 553 -5.90 31.58 -13.92
C GLU A 553 -4.91 32.45 -13.14
N VAL A 554 -4.63 32.08 -11.87
CA VAL A 554 -3.80 32.88 -10.95
C VAL A 554 -2.63 32.14 -10.34
N ARG A 555 -2.60 30.80 -10.49
CA ARG A 555 -1.54 29.95 -9.96
C ARG A 555 -1.01 29.01 -11.05
N SER A 556 0.30 28.87 -11.12
CA SER A 556 0.94 27.79 -11.86
C SER A 556 0.72 26.44 -11.16
N ARG A 557 1.10 25.36 -11.79
CA ARG A 557 1.12 24.03 -11.18
C ARG A 557 1.97 23.99 -9.90
N GLN A 558 3.12 24.65 -9.94
CA GLN A 558 4.00 24.75 -8.79
C GLN A 558 3.36 25.57 -7.66
N ASP A 559 2.72 26.71 -7.97
CA ASP A 559 2.05 27.52 -6.95
C ASP A 559 0.87 26.75 -6.29
N ILE A 560 0.21 25.85 -7.01
CA ILE A 560 -0.82 24.97 -6.43
C ILE A 560 -0.17 24.01 -5.43
N GLN A 561 0.97 23.40 -5.80
CA GLN A 561 1.68 22.49 -4.91
C GLN A 561 2.21 23.24 -3.67
N ASP A 562 2.86 24.36 -3.85
CA ASP A 562 3.35 25.19 -2.74
C ASP A 562 2.22 25.64 -1.80
N GLU A 563 1.04 25.92 -2.36
CA GLU A 563 -0.14 26.27 -1.56
C GLU A 563 -0.71 25.08 -0.81
N LEU A 564 -0.74 23.88 -1.39
CA LEU A 564 -1.12 22.66 -0.71
C LEU A 564 -0.17 22.39 0.47
N ASP A 565 1.13 22.54 0.26
CA ASP A 565 2.13 22.36 1.32
C ASP A 565 1.97 23.41 2.43
N ARG A 566 1.75 24.67 2.06
CA ARG A 566 1.48 25.76 3.04
C ARG A 566 0.24 25.47 3.88
N LEU A 567 -0.77 24.89 3.27
CA LEU A 567 -2.03 24.52 3.91
C LEU A 567 -1.95 23.16 4.62
N GLN A 568 -0.78 22.53 4.66
CA GLN A 568 -0.61 21.18 5.20
C GLN A 568 -1.65 20.21 4.58
N ALA A 569 -1.83 20.33 3.27
CA ALA A 569 -2.86 19.59 2.56
C ALA A 569 -2.28 18.61 1.57
N GLN A 570 -2.99 17.50 1.41
CA GLN A 570 -2.73 16.52 0.34
C GLN A 570 -4.02 16.24 -0.42
N GLY A 571 -3.88 15.99 -1.70
CA GLY A 571 -5.02 15.63 -2.52
C GLY A 571 -4.96 16.24 -3.91
N GLY A 572 -6.08 16.16 -4.62
CA GLY A 572 -6.19 16.68 -5.97
C GLY A 572 -7.59 16.51 -6.55
N VAL A 573 -7.73 16.92 -7.79
CA VAL A 573 -8.97 16.82 -8.57
C VAL A 573 -8.68 16.05 -9.84
N SER A 574 -9.56 15.12 -10.19
CA SER A 574 -9.53 14.38 -11.44
C SER A 574 -10.93 14.29 -12.04
N GLY A 575 -11.02 14.04 -13.35
CA GLY A 575 -12.30 13.89 -14.02
C GLY A 575 -12.24 12.90 -15.16
N GLY A 576 -13.39 12.34 -15.47
CA GLY A 576 -13.65 11.40 -16.56
C GLY A 576 -14.76 11.87 -17.47
N PRO A 577 -15.30 10.98 -18.30
CA PRO A 577 -16.31 11.34 -19.32
C PRO A 577 -17.57 11.99 -18.77
N SER A 578 -18.08 11.56 -17.62
CA SER A 578 -19.38 12.00 -17.07
C SER A 578 -19.35 12.48 -15.63
N SER A 579 -18.17 12.46 -14.99
CA SER A 579 -18.03 12.88 -13.60
C SER A 579 -16.62 13.35 -13.27
N ALA A 580 -16.50 14.14 -12.20
CA ALA A 580 -15.24 14.52 -11.62
C ALA A 580 -15.28 14.33 -10.09
N THR A 581 -14.11 14.07 -9.52
CA THR A 581 -13.94 13.95 -8.07
C THR A 581 -12.70 14.72 -7.63
N GLY A 582 -12.84 15.53 -6.60
CA GLY A 582 -11.74 16.14 -5.88
C GLY A 582 -11.75 15.67 -4.44
N GLN A 583 -10.57 15.47 -3.88
CA GLN A 583 -10.43 15.14 -2.47
C GLN A 583 -9.16 15.75 -1.93
N PHE A 584 -9.29 16.45 -0.79
CA PHE A 584 -8.18 17.04 -0.08
C PHE A 584 -8.29 16.73 1.41
N GLN A 585 -7.17 16.40 2.02
CA GLN A 585 -7.04 16.27 3.47
C GLN A 585 -6.17 17.42 3.97
N THR A 586 -6.58 18.06 5.06
CA THR A 586 -5.85 19.15 5.70
C THR A 586 -6.15 19.22 7.19
N VAL A 587 -5.59 20.20 7.90
CA VAL A 587 -5.88 20.46 9.32
C VAL A 587 -6.98 21.52 9.49
N ARG A 588 -7.68 21.47 10.63
CA ARG A 588 -8.84 22.32 10.97
C ARG A 588 -8.67 23.80 10.58
N SER A 589 -7.51 24.39 10.93
CA SER A 589 -7.25 25.80 10.67
C SER A 589 -7.22 26.18 9.18
N ASN A 590 -7.06 25.20 8.29
CA ASN A 590 -6.85 25.42 6.87
C ASN A 590 -8.02 24.92 5.99
N VAL A 591 -9.05 24.33 6.60
CA VAL A 591 -10.21 23.77 5.84
C VAL A 591 -10.87 24.83 4.96
N ALA A 592 -11.10 26.03 5.49
CA ALA A 592 -11.69 27.11 4.70
C ALA A 592 -10.84 27.50 3.48
N ASP A 593 -9.53 27.54 3.65
CA ASP A 593 -8.60 27.88 2.55
C ASP A 593 -8.51 26.74 1.52
N ILE A 594 -8.57 25.46 1.94
CA ILE A 594 -8.65 24.32 1.02
C ILE A 594 -9.95 24.33 0.22
N VAL A 595 -11.07 24.68 0.82
CA VAL A 595 -12.34 24.83 0.09
C VAL A 595 -12.23 25.92 -0.97
N ARG A 596 -11.59 27.06 -0.66
CA ARG A 596 -11.33 28.14 -1.63
C ARG A 596 -10.39 27.68 -2.74
N LEU A 597 -9.29 26.98 -2.41
CA LEU A 597 -8.36 26.45 -3.40
C LEU A 597 -9.02 25.43 -4.31
N MET A 598 -9.80 24.50 -3.74
CA MET A 598 -10.57 23.52 -4.50
C MET A 598 -11.56 24.22 -5.45
N SER A 599 -12.27 25.23 -4.98
CA SER A 599 -13.16 26.05 -5.84
C SER A 599 -12.40 26.73 -6.96
N GLU A 600 -11.22 27.31 -6.69
CA GLU A 600 -10.36 27.92 -7.71
C GLU A 600 -9.94 26.90 -8.77
N ILE A 601 -9.48 25.72 -8.34
CA ILE A 601 -9.04 24.62 -9.23
C ILE A 601 -10.18 24.15 -10.15
N VAL A 602 -11.37 23.91 -9.59
CA VAL A 602 -12.49 23.37 -10.39
C VAL A 602 -13.21 24.42 -11.22
N ARG A 603 -13.13 25.71 -10.88
CA ARG A 603 -13.87 26.79 -11.54
C ARG A 603 -13.03 27.67 -12.45
N ARG A 604 -11.69 27.72 -12.25
CA ARG A 604 -10.80 28.65 -12.97
C ARG A 604 -9.50 27.99 -13.47
N PRO A 605 -9.57 26.84 -14.11
CA PRO A 605 -8.37 26.19 -14.65
C PRO A 605 -7.80 26.98 -15.83
N ALA A 606 -6.47 27.09 -15.91
CA ALA A 606 -5.79 27.84 -16.97
C ALA A 606 -5.59 27.04 -18.26
N PHE A 607 -5.54 25.73 -18.19
CA PHE A 607 -5.20 24.84 -19.31
C PHE A 607 -3.90 25.26 -20.02
N PRO A 608 -2.74 25.24 -19.34
CA PRO A 608 -1.48 25.61 -19.94
C PRO A 608 -1.08 24.67 -21.09
N GLU A 609 -0.65 25.25 -22.23
CA GLU A 609 -0.33 24.46 -23.44
C GLU A 609 0.86 23.51 -23.20
N ALA A 610 1.90 23.97 -22.48
CA ALA A 610 3.06 23.17 -22.17
C ALA A 610 2.69 21.94 -21.33
N GLU A 611 1.85 22.12 -20.30
CA GLU A 611 1.38 21.01 -19.44
C GLU A 611 0.51 19.99 -20.22
N PHE A 612 -0.28 20.50 -21.17
CA PHE A 612 -1.07 19.62 -22.04
C PHE A 612 -0.18 18.75 -22.93
N ALA A 613 0.86 19.33 -23.53
CA ALA A 613 1.82 18.60 -24.35
C ALA A 613 2.51 17.50 -23.53
N ILE A 614 3.05 17.85 -22.36
CA ILE A 614 3.70 16.89 -21.45
C ILE A 614 2.73 15.74 -21.09
N MET A 615 1.50 16.07 -20.75
CA MET A 615 0.51 15.06 -20.37
C MET A 615 0.14 14.14 -21.55
N LYS A 616 0.07 14.69 -22.75
CA LYS A 616 -0.20 13.93 -23.97
C LYS A 616 0.91 12.92 -24.22
N ASP A 617 2.16 13.35 -24.12
CA ASP A 617 3.33 12.49 -24.27
C ASP A 617 3.39 11.40 -23.19
N GLN A 618 3.10 11.76 -21.92
CA GLN A 618 3.05 10.81 -20.81
C GLN A 618 1.99 9.74 -21.03
N ARG A 619 0.78 10.12 -21.46
CA ARG A 619 -0.29 9.16 -21.74
C ARG A 619 0.04 8.24 -22.92
N MET A 620 0.64 8.80 -23.96
CA MET A 620 1.09 8.01 -25.12
C MET A 620 2.12 6.96 -24.70
N ALA A 621 3.14 7.37 -23.93
CA ALA A 621 4.17 6.46 -23.44
C ALA A 621 3.58 5.34 -22.56
N SER A 622 2.65 5.68 -21.66
CA SER A 622 1.99 4.70 -20.79
C SER A 622 1.15 3.68 -21.57
N LEU A 623 0.46 4.10 -22.63
CA LEU A 623 -0.31 3.19 -23.49
C LEU A 623 0.60 2.28 -24.31
N GLU A 624 1.72 2.79 -24.83
CA GLU A 624 2.70 1.97 -25.53
C GLU A 624 3.34 0.94 -24.59
N GLU A 625 3.65 1.29 -23.35
CA GLU A 625 4.12 0.35 -22.32
C GLU A 625 3.10 -0.77 -22.05
N SER A 626 1.83 -0.43 -22.08
CA SER A 626 0.73 -1.37 -21.84
C SER A 626 0.49 -2.38 -22.96
N ARG A 627 1.12 -2.22 -24.15
CA ARG A 627 0.93 -3.14 -25.30
C ARG A 627 1.35 -4.57 -25.02
N SER A 628 2.27 -4.77 -24.11
CA SER A 628 2.75 -6.09 -23.73
C SER A 628 2.36 -6.47 -22.29
N ASP A 629 1.55 -5.66 -21.62
CA ASP A 629 1.10 -5.98 -20.26
C ASP A 629 -0.08 -6.96 -20.25
N PRO A 630 0.12 -8.19 -19.73
CA PRO A 630 -0.94 -9.20 -19.72
C PRO A 630 -2.23 -8.73 -19.04
N GLN A 631 -2.09 -7.99 -17.93
CA GLN A 631 -3.24 -7.54 -17.15
C GLN A 631 -4.08 -6.53 -17.93
N THR A 632 -3.46 -5.52 -18.50
CA THR A 632 -4.14 -4.47 -19.28
C THR A 632 -4.85 -5.07 -20.49
N LEU A 633 -4.16 -5.95 -21.24
CA LEU A 633 -4.73 -6.59 -22.41
C LEU A 633 -5.93 -7.47 -22.08
N ALA A 634 -5.83 -8.26 -20.99
CA ALA A 634 -6.94 -9.10 -20.53
C ALA A 634 -8.14 -8.26 -20.04
N GLN A 635 -7.90 -7.17 -19.33
CA GLN A 635 -8.96 -6.27 -18.87
C GLN A 635 -9.69 -5.58 -20.02
N ILE A 636 -8.96 -5.06 -21.00
CA ILE A 636 -9.56 -4.46 -22.21
C ILE A 636 -10.40 -5.49 -22.95
N ALA A 637 -9.87 -6.68 -23.18
CA ALA A 637 -10.59 -7.74 -23.87
C ALA A 637 -11.86 -8.16 -23.11
N LEU A 638 -11.77 -8.36 -21.79
CA LEU A 638 -12.92 -8.71 -20.96
C LEU A 638 -13.99 -7.63 -21.00
N ALA A 639 -13.62 -6.36 -20.79
CA ALA A 639 -14.57 -5.25 -20.80
C ALA A 639 -15.32 -5.18 -22.15
N ARG A 640 -14.62 -5.31 -23.26
CA ARG A 640 -15.21 -5.28 -24.60
C ARG A 640 -16.14 -6.46 -24.89
N LEU A 641 -15.91 -7.63 -24.28
CA LEU A 641 -16.79 -8.79 -24.37
C LEU A 641 -18.03 -8.65 -23.50
N MET A 642 -17.86 -8.12 -22.28
CA MET A 642 -18.89 -8.08 -21.24
C MET A 642 -19.78 -6.82 -21.27
N GLU A 643 -19.40 -5.80 -22.04
CA GLU A 643 -20.10 -4.52 -22.14
C GLU A 643 -20.45 -4.21 -23.59
N ARG A 644 -21.63 -3.68 -23.80
CA ARG A 644 -22.13 -3.43 -25.17
C ARG A 644 -22.34 -1.94 -25.41
N HIS A 645 -21.23 -1.24 -25.59
CA HIS A 645 -21.27 0.18 -25.94
C HIS A 645 -20.68 0.40 -27.32
N PRO A 646 -21.29 1.26 -28.16
CA PRO A 646 -20.72 1.61 -29.45
C PRO A 646 -19.47 2.48 -29.29
N PRO A 647 -18.57 2.51 -30.28
CA PRO A 647 -17.45 3.44 -30.29
C PRO A 647 -17.88 4.88 -30.03
N GLY A 648 -17.16 5.56 -29.15
CA GLY A 648 -17.48 6.93 -28.73
C GLY A 648 -18.47 7.06 -27.58
N HIS A 649 -19.14 6.00 -27.16
CA HIS A 649 -19.99 6.02 -25.97
C HIS A 649 -19.12 6.29 -24.71
N PRO A 650 -19.58 7.07 -23.72
CA PRO A 650 -18.81 7.39 -22.52
C PRO A 650 -18.27 6.17 -21.75
N ASN A 651 -18.97 5.04 -21.83
CA ASN A 651 -18.58 3.78 -21.19
C ASN A 651 -17.93 2.79 -22.19
N TYR A 652 -17.56 3.22 -23.40
CA TYR A 652 -16.88 2.35 -24.36
C TYR A 652 -15.43 2.13 -23.96
N THR A 653 -15.00 0.88 -23.90
CA THR A 653 -13.61 0.52 -23.64
C THR A 653 -12.81 0.52 -24.96
N GLU A 654 -11.93 1.48 -25.11
CA GLU A 654 -11.04 1.60 -26.28
C GLU A 654 -9.95 0.52 -26.24
N THR A 655 -9.54 0.05 -27.42
CA THR A 655 -8.27 -0.67 -27.55
C THR A 655 -7.11 0.31 -27.37
N ILE A 656 -5.89 -0.21 -27.16
CA ILE A 656 -4.70 0.65 -27.05
C ILE A 656 -4.52 1.50 -28.31
N ASP A 657 -4.72 0.92 -29.52
CA ASP A 657 -4.61 1.67 -30.77
C ASP A 657 -5.70 2.73 -30.95
N GLU A 658 -6.92 2.43 -30.52
CA GLU A 658 -8.02 3.40 -30.52
C GLU A 658 -7.71 4.55 -29.55
N ALA A 659 -7.22 4.25 -28.34
CA ALA A 659 -6.87 5.24 -27.33
C ALA A 659 -5.69 6.13 -27.78
N ILE A 660 -4.65 5.55 -28.38
CA ILE A 660 -3.52 6.29 -28.95
C ILE A 660 -4.03 7.25 -30.04
N SER A 661 -4.82 6.73 -30.98
CA SER A 661 -5.38 7.53 -32.07
C SER A 661 -6.27 8.67 -31.56
N ALA A 662 -7.06 8.41 -30.51
CA ALA A 662 -7.90 9.40 -29.87
C ALA A 662 -7.07 10.48 -29.16
N ILE A 663 -5.98 10.10 -28.47
CA ILE A 663 -5.05 11.04 -27.86
C ILE A 663 -4.36 11.91 -28.91
N GLU A 664 -3.84 11.32 -29.98
CA GLU A 664 -3.21 12.04 -31.07
C GLU A 664 -4.14 13.10 -31.69
N ALA A 665 -5.40 12.73 -31.90
CA ALA A 665 -6.40 13.59 -32.51
C ALA A 665 -6.88 14.71 -31.57
N THR A 666 -6.84 14.50 -30.24
CA THR A 666 -7.37 15.45 -29.26
C THR A 666 -6.44 16.65 -29.10
N THR A 667 -7.02 17.83 -29.16
CA THR A 667 -6.34 19.12 -28.99
C THR A 667 -6.63 19.73 -27.61
N LEU A 668 -5.82 20.71 -27.21
CA LEU A 668 -6.07 21.50 -26.00
C LEU A 668 -7.41 22.24 -26.05
N ASP A 669 -7.78 22.71 -27.25
CA ASP A 669 -9.05 23.42 -27.44
C ASP A 669 -10.26 22.48 -27.27
N ASP A 670 -10.13 21.19 -27.59
CA ASP A 670 -11.17 20.19 -27.30
C ASP A 670 -11.35 20.00 -25.79
N ALA A 671 -10.26 19.90 -25.03
CA ALA A 671 -10.32 19.82 -23.57
C ALA A 671 -10.92 21.09 -22.93
N ARG A 672 -10.53 22.27 -23.41
CA ARG A 672 -11.13 23.56 -23.00
C ARG A 672 -12.61 23.69 -23.37
N ALA A 673 -12.98 23.21 -24.55
CA ALA A 673 -14.37 23.22 -25.00
C ALA A 673 -15.22 22.29 -24.13
N PHE A 674 -14.72 21.08 -23.85
CA PHE A 674 -15.38 20.14 -22.96
C PHE A 674 -15.60 20.76 -21.56
N TYR A 675 -14.55 21.32 -20.95
CA TYR A 675 -14.66 21.96 -19.64
C TYR A 675 -15.75 23.06 -19.63
N ARG A 676 -15.70 23.97 -20.61
CA ARG A 676 -16.67 25.09 -20.70
C ARG A 676 -18.10 24.64 -20.95
N GLU A 677 -18.29 23.50 -21.62
CA GLU A 677 -19.61 22.99 -22.00
C GLU A 677 -20.27 22.17 -20.89
N PHE A 678 -19.47 21.47 -20.04
CA PHE A 678 -19.99 20.47 -19.13
C PHE A 678 -19.75 20.76 -17.64
N TRP A 679 -18.66 21.46 -17.28
CA TRP A 679 -18.30 21.58 -15.87
C TRP A 679 -19.19 22.59 -15.12
N GLY A 680 -19.79 22.12 -14.02
CA GLY A 680 -20.68 22.93 -13.19
C GLY A 680 -21.13 22.18 -11.94
N PRO A 681 -21.86 22.85 -11.03
CA PRO A 681 -22.23 22.31 -9.72
C PRO A 681 -23.45 21.39 -9.73
N GLN A 682 -24.27 21.43 -10.81
CA GLN A 682 -25.52 20.66 -10.87
C GLN A 682 -25.29 19.19 -10.63
N HIS A 683 -26.11 18.55 -9.80
CA HIS A 683 -25.96 17.17 -9.35
C HIS A 683 -24.55 16.86 -8.78
N GLY A 684 -23.88 17.90 -8.27
CA GLY A 684 -22.65 17.77 -7.52
C GLY A 684 -22.91 17.75 -6.03
N ASN A 685 -21.93 17.23 -5.29
CA ASN A 685 -21.95 17.29 -3.85
C ASN A 685 -20.57 17.66 -3.26
N ILE A 686 -20.61 18.28 -2.07
CA ILE A 686 -19.44 18.52 -1.23
C ILE A 686 -19.64 17.80 0.09
N VAL A 687 -18.64 17.02 0.49
CA VAL A 687 -18.63 16.30 1.76
C VAL A 687 -17.41 16.70 2.55
N ILE A 688 -17.60 17.05 3.82
CA ILE A 688 -16.50 17.32 4.75
C ILE A 688 -16.66 16.46 5.98
N VAL A 689 -15.59 15.73 6.31
CA VAL A 689 -15.53 14.82 7.47
C VAL A 689 -14.28 15.15 8.28
N GLY A 690 -14.40 15.28 9.58
CA GLY A 690 -13.27 15.51 10.48
C GLY A 690 -13.41 16.73 11.36
N ASP A 691 -12.28 17.34 11.73
CA ASP A 691 -12.25 18.47 12.62
C ASP A 691 -12.29 19.81 11.85
N PHE A 692 -13.39 20.55 12.01
CA PHE A 692 -13.56 21.85 11.36
C PHE A 692 -14.59 22.71 12.10
N ASP A 693 -14.59 24.00 11.83
CA ASP A 693 -15.64 24.92 12.29
C ASP A 693 -16.82 24.89 11.30
N GLU A 694 -17.97 24.34 11.70
CA GLU A 694 -19.14 24.19 10.83
C GLU A 694 -19.64 25.53 10.27
N ALA A 695 -19.64 26.59 11.08
CA ALA A 695 -20.15 27.88 10.65
C ALA A 695 -19.24 28.55 9.61
N GLU A 696 -17.92 28.47 9.82
CA GLU A 696 -16.92 28.97 8.87
C GLU A 696 -16.94 28.18 7.56
N VAL A 697 -16.97 26.83 7.67
CA VAL A 697 -17.01 25.94 6.50
C VAL A 697 -18.27 26.17 5.69
N ARG A 698 -19.42 26.29 6.32
CA ARG A 698 -20.69 26.58 5.66
C ARG A 698 -20.63 27.91 4.91
N GLN A 699 -20.11 28.96 5.55
CA GLN A 699 -19.95 30.26 4.90
C GLN A 699 -19.02 30.17 3.68
N VAL A 700 -17.85 29.52 3.81
CA VAL A 700 -16.89 29.45 2.70
C VAL A 700 -17.41 28.61 1.54
N ILE A 701 -18.17 27.53 1.79
CA ILE A 701 -18.83 26.76 0.74
C ILE A 701 -19.84 27.62 -0.03
N GLU A 702 -20.67 28.37 0.67
CA GLU A 702 -21.63 29.30 0.06
C GLU A 702 -20.91 30.38 -0.79
N GLU A 703 -19.89 31.03 -0.24
CA GLU A 703 -19.07 32.04 -0.95
C GLU A 703 -18.34 31.46 -2.19
N SER A 704 -17.93 30.19 -2.12
CA SER A 704 -17.10 29.55 -3.14
C SER A 704 -17.91 28.90 -4.27
N PHE A 705 -19.13 28.44 -4.00
CA PHE A 705 -19.87 27.60 -4.93
C PHE A 705 -21.29 28.07 -5.24
N ALA A 706 -21.97 28.87 -4.40
CA ALA A 706 -23.38 29.17 -4.57
C ALA A 706 -23.72 29.95 -5.86
N ASP A 707 -22.78 30.73 -6.41
CA ASP A 707 -22.92 31.48 -7.65
C ASP A 707 -22.45 30.72 -8.89
N TRP A 708 -22.02 29.46 -8.73
CA TRP A 708 -21.56 28.65 -9.86
C TRP A 708 -22.75 28.05 -10.59
N GLU A 709 -22.79 28.20 -11.90
CA GLU A 709 -23.87 27.69 -12.76
C GLU A 709 -23.33 26.58 -13.69
N SER A 710 -24.13 25.56 -13.90
CA SER A 710 -23.84 24.53 -14.90
C SER A 710 -24.28 25.01 -16.29
N PRO A 711 -23.44 24.86 -17.29
CA PRO A 711 -23.80 25.22 -18.67
C PRO A 711 -24.76 24.23 -19.32
N ARG A 712 -24.86 23.00 -18.80
CA ARG A 712 -25.77 21.92 -19.27
C ARG A 712 -26.40 21.17 -18.11
N ASP A 713 -27.59 20.60 -18.36
CA ASP A 713 -28.22 19.68 -17.43
C ASP A 713 -27.49 18.31 -17.42
N PHE A 714 -27.54 17.63 -16.29
CA PHE A 714 -27.06 16.27 -16.15
C PHE A 714 -28.18 15.26 -16.29
N GLN A 715 -27.93 14.18 -17.00
CA GLN A 715 -28.78 12.99 -16.97
C GLN A 715 -27.90 11.75 -16.79
N ARG A 716 -28.21 10.95 -15.78
CA ARG A 716 -27.46 9.71 -15.52
C ARG A 716 -27.50 8.78 -16.74
N ILE A 717 -26.36 8.30 -17.15
CA ILE A 717 -26.26 7.27 -18.19
C ILE A 717 -26.64 5.94 -17.56
N ALA A 718 -27.64 5.28 -18.15
CA ALA A 718 -28.11 3.98 -17.67
C ALA A 718 -27.11 2.88 -18.06
N THR A 719 -26.97 1.89 -17.20
CA THR A 719 -26.21 0.67 -17.47
C THR A 719 -27.19 -0.50 -17.53
N PRO A 720 -27.80 -0.77 -18.69
CA PRO A 720 -28.76 -1.86 -18.82
C PRO A 720 -28.04 -3.21 -18.69
N PHE A 721 -28.74 -4.19 -18.11
CA PHE A 721 -28.24 -5.57 -18.10
C PHE A 721 -27.98 -6.06 -19.53
N PHE A 722 -26.84 -6.71 -19.72
CA PHE A 722 -26.43 -7.34 -20.97
C PHE A 722 -25.96 -8.77 -20.67
N ASP A 723 -26.51 -9.73 -21.40
CA ASP A 723 -26.16 -11.15 -21.30
C ASP A 723 -25.31 -11.54 -22.54
N PRO A 724 -23.97 -11.45 -22.44
CA PRO A 724 -23.09 -11.79 -23.56
C PRO A 724 -23.02 -13.29 -23.76
N PRO A 725 -22.69 -13.77 -24.99
CA PRO A 725 -22.33 -15.17 -25.19
C PRO A 725 -21.08 -15.50 -24.40
N GLN A 726 -20.98 -16.71 -23.88
CA GLN A 726 -19.77 -17.21 -23.22
C GLN A 726 -18.59 -17.21 -24.20
N GLU A 727 -17.47 -16.68 -23.78
CA GLU A 727 -16.21 -16.70 -24.52
C GLU A 727 -15.09 -17.21 -23.61
N ASN A 728 -14.10 -17.87 -24.20
CA ASN A 728 -12.85 -18.26 -23.55
C ASN A 728 -11.70 -17.84 -24.45
N VAL A 729 -11.00 -16.75 -24.05
CA VAL A 729 -10.03 -16.05 -24.90
C VAL A 729 -8.64 -16.17 -24.28
N GLU A 730 -7.65 -16.50 -25.12
CA GLU A 730 -6.23 -16.46 -24.78
C GLU A 730 -5.54 -15.34 -25.57
N ILE A 731 -4.73 -14.56 -24.87
CA ILE A 731 -3.92 -13.47 -25.43
C ILE A 731 -2.46 -13.81 -25.15
N GLU A 732 -1.68 -13.97 -26.22
CA GLU A 732 -0.25 -14.20 -26.10
C GLU A 732 0.50 -12.91 -25.78
N THR A 733 1.29 -12.96 -24.70
CA THR A 733 2.22 -11.89 -24.30
C THR A 733 3.62 -12.49 -24.12
N PRO A 734 4.42 -12.56 -25.19
CA PRO A 734 5.72 -13.21 -25.14
C PRO A 734 6.66 -12.63 -24.08
N ASP A 735 7.51 -13.49 -23.51
CA ASP A 735 8.56 -13.14 -22.53
C ASP A 735 8.05 -12.56 -21.20
N LYS A 736 6.76 -12.79 -20.89
CA LYS A 736 6.21 -12.43 -19.59
C LYS A 736 6.27 -13.60 -18.62
N ALA A 737 6.79 -13.35 -17.43
CA ALA A 737 6.95 -14.37 -16.40
C ALA A 737 5.63 -14.75 -15.73
N ASN A 738 4.65 -13.84 -15.70
CA ASN A 738 3.31 -14.09 -15.19
C ASN A 738 2.23 -13.99 -16.26
N GLY A 739 1.23 -14.83 -16.09
CA GLY A 739 -0.06 -14.73 -16.76
C GLY A 739 -1.14 -14.27 -15.79
N ILE A 740 -2.25 -13.82 -16.34
CA ILE A 740 -3.46 -13.46 -15.62
C ILE A 740 -4.69 -14.13 -16.21
N LEU A 741 -5.64 -14.47 -15.36
CA LEU A 741 -6.97 -14.93 -15.73
C LEU A 741 -8.01 -14.03 -15.10
N PHE A 742 -8.94 -13.56 -15.92
CA PHE A 742 -10.20 -12.98 -15.48
C PHE A 742 -11.36 -13.87 -15.88
N ALA A 743 -12.28 -14.10 -14.96
CA ALA A 743 -13.55 -14.77 -15.25
C ALA A 743 -14.68 -13.84 -14.79
N ARG A 744 -15.66 -13.56 -15.67
CA ARG A 744 -16.79 -12.67 -15.38
C ARG A 744 -18.10 -13.23 -15.93
N GLN A 745 -19.14 -13.11 -15.10
CA GLN A 745 -20.53 -13.26 -15.53
C GLN A 745 -21.30 -11.99 -15.14
N ASN A 746 -22.04 -11.40 -16.09
CA ASN A 746 -22.99 -10.33 -15.77
C ASN A 746 -24.21 -10.89 -15.08
N LEU A 747 -24.73 -10.20 -14.06
CA LEU A 747 -25.88 -10.57 -13.26
C LEU A 747 -26.97 -9.50 -13.38
N GLU A 748 -28.22 -9.91 -13.57
CA GLU A 748 -29.36 -9.00 -13.47
C GLU A 748 -29.65 -8.73 -11.99
N LEU A 749 -28.81 -7.86 -11.38
CA LEU A 749 -28.75 -7.69 -9.91
C LEU A 749 -28.58 -6.22 -9.52
N ARG A 750 -29.40 -5.79 -8.55
CA ARG A 750 -29.23 -4.52 -7.83
C ARG A 750 -28.80 -4.78 -6.40
N ASP A 751 -28.19 -3.77 -5.76
CA ASP A 751 -27.89 -3.81 -4.33
C ASP A 751 -29.13 -3.79 -3.42
N THR A 752 -30.30 -3.43 -3.98
CA THR A 752 -31.62 -3.43 -3.31
C THR A 752 -32.35 -4.75 -3.45
N ASP A 753 -31.91 -5.66 -4.32
CA ASP A 753 -32.61 -6.92 -4.56
C ASP A 753 -32.58 -7.82 -3.30
N PRO A 754 -33.62 -8.62 -3.06
CA PRO A 754 -33.79 -9.38 -1.82
C PRO A 754 -32.63 -10.37 -1.55
N ASP A 755 -32.09 -10.97 -2.61
CA ASP A 755 -31.02 -11.97 -2.58
C ASP A 755 -29.60 -11.36 -2.54
N TYR A 756 -29.47 -10.02 -2.64
CA TYR A 756 -28.17 -9.36 -2.70
C TYR A 756 -27.30 -9.60 -1.46
N ALA A 757 -27.85 -9.55 -0.26
CA ALA A 757 -27.12 -9.83 0.99
C ALA A 757 -26.57 -11.27 1.03
N ALA A 758 -27.34 -12.24 0.55
CA ALA A 758 -26.94 -13.63 0.43
C ALA A 758 -25.81 -13.81 -0.61
N LEU A 759 -25.91 -13.09 -1.75
CA LEU A 759 -24.89 -13.12 -2.80
C LEU A 759 -23.58 -12.43 -2.38
N LEU A 760 -23.64 -11.36 -1.58
CA LEU A 760 -22.44 -10.76 -0.97
C LEU A 760 -21.68 -11.80 -0.14
N LEU A 761 -22.37 -12.51 0.76
CA LEU A 761 -21.77 -13.57 1.58
C LEU A 761 -21.24 -14.72 0.72
N ALA A 762 -21.93 -15.09 -0.36
CA ALA A 762 -21.42 -16.08 -1.30
C ALA A 762 -20.11 -15.60 -1.97
N GLY A 763 -20.04 -14.35 -2.40
CA GLY A 763 -18.83 -13.74 -2.95
C GLY A 763 -17.65 -13.76 -1.97
N GLU A 764 -17.90 -13.41 -0.70
CA GLU A 764 -16.90 -13.48 0.38
C GLU A 764 -16.35 -14.92 0.56
N MET A 765 -17.22 -15.91 0.60
CA MET A 765 -16.82 -17.30 0.75
C MET A 765 -16.13 -17.88 -0.48
N ILE A 766 -16.47 -17.42 -1.69
CA ILE A 766 -15.81 -17.87 -2.93
C ILE A 766 -14.40 -17.28 -3.02
N GLY A 767 -14.24 -15.96 -2.85
CA GLY A 767 -12.97 -15.29 -3.16
C GLY A 767 -12.76 -13.92 -2.48
N GLY A 768 -13.72 -13.40 -1.70
CA GLY A 768 -13.63 -12.05 -1.09
C GLY A 768 -12.79 -12.00 0.18
N GLY A 769 -12.78 -13.06 0.97
CA GLY A 769 -11.87 -13.18 2.11
C GLY A 769 -10.42 -13.28 1.64
N VAL A 770 -9.56 -12.36 2.09
CA VAL A 770 -8.21 -12.16 1.53
C VAL A 770 -7.36 -13.42 1.50
N LEU A 771 -7.47 -14.29 2.52
CA LEU A 771 -6.63 -15.49 2.65
C LEU A 771 -7.40 -16.78 2.95
N ASN A 772 -8.70 -16.73 3.21
CA ASN A 772 -9.50 -17.88 3.64
C ASN A 772 -10.75 -18.15 2.80
N SER A 773 -10.73 -17.73 1.54
CA SER A 773 -11.79 -18.10 0.59
C SER A 773 -11.53 -19.46 -0.05
N ARG A 774 -12.58 -20.07 -0.62
CA ARG A 774 -12.45 -21.37 -1.31
C ARG A 774 -11.44 -21.33 -2.45
N LEU A 775 -11.46 -20.27 -3.26
CA LEU A 775 -10.52 -20.13 -4.37
C LEU A 775 -9.08 -19.93 -3.87
N SER A 776 -8.86 -19.10 -2.83
CA SER A 776 -7.53 -18.93 -2.23
C SER A 776 -7.00 -20.25 -1.67
N ARG A 777 -7.81 -20.96 -0.92
CA ARG A 777 -7.44 -22.27 -0.37
C ARG A 777 -7.09 -23.26 -1.47
N ARG A 778 -7.96 -23.40 -2.48
CA ARG A 778 -7.80 -24.39 -3.55
C ARG A 778 -6.63 -24.06 -4.48
N ILE A 779 -6.51 -22.83 -4.95
CA ILE A 779 -5.57 -22.45 -6.01
C ILE A 779 -4.23 -21.98 -5.45
N ARG A 780 -4.25 -21.27 -4.30
CA ARG A 780 -3.04 -20.75 -3.68
C ARG A 780 -2.46 -21.73 -2.66
N ASP A 781 -3.24 -22.15 -1.66
CA ASP A 781 -2.70 -22.86 -0.49
C ASP A 781 -2.51 -24.37 -0.76
N GLU A 782 -3.45 -25.04 -1.45
CA GLU A 782 -3.38 -26.46 -1.71
C GLU A 782 -2.50 -26.80 -2.93
N GLU A 783 -2.60 -26.01 -3.98
CA GLU A 783 -1.90 -26.31 -5.25
C GLU A 783 -0.74 -25.36 -5.57
N GLY A 784 -0.59 -24.23 -4.87
CA GLY A 784 0.48 -23.27 -5.08
C GLY A 784 0.51 -22.67 -6.51
N LEU A 785 -0.63 -22.59 -7.19
CA LEU A 785 -0.68 -22.20 -8.60
C LEU A 785 -0.70 -20.70 -8.82
N SER A 786 -1.09 -19.93 -7.79
CA SER A 786 -1.31 -18.49 -7.91
C SER A 786 -0.92 -17.76 -6.62
N TYR A 787 -0.36 -16.56 -6.76
CA TYR A 787 -0.12 -15.67 -5.64
C TYR A 787 -1.35 -14.85 -5.27
N VAL A 788 -2.11 -14.38 -6.27
CA VAL A 788 -3.33 -13.59 -6.09
C VAL A 788 -4.50 -14.33 -6.70
N VAL A 789 -5.46 -14.71 -5.86
CA VAL A 789 -6.77 -15.24 -6.29
C VAL A 789 -7.85 -14.51 -5.53
N GLN A 790 -8.78 -13.90 -6.24
CA GLN A 790 -9.90 -13.16 -5.66
C GLN A 790 -11.17 -13.38 -6.47
N ALA A 791 -12.32 -13.28 -5.82
CA ALA A 791 -13.60 -13.20 -6.52
C ALA A 791 -14.57 -12.34 -5.70
N PHE A 792 -15.50 -11.69 -6.36
CA PHE A 792 -16.53 -10.88 -5.73
C PHE A 792 -17.82 -10.86 -6.54
N ILE A 793 -18.92 -10.59 -5.85
CA ILE A 793 -20.24 -10.33 -6.45
C ILE A 793 -20.63 -8.90 -6.09
N SER A 794 -21.08 -8.14 -7.08
CA SER A 794 -21.58 -6.78 -6.89
C SER A 794 -22.91 -6.56 -7.58
N GLY A 795 -23.79 -5.80 -6.94
CA GLY A 795 -25.02 -5.27 -7.51
C GLY A 795 -24.87 -3.78 -7.82
N HIS A 796 -25.56 -3.30 -8.86
CA HIS A 796 -25.54 -1.88 -9.17
C HIS A 796 -26.63 -1.14 -8.34
N PRO A 797 -26.37 0.09 -7.86
CA PRO A 797 -27.33 0.79 -6.98
C PRO A 797 -28.67 1.13 -7.60
N VAL A 798 -28.76 1.29 -8.93
CA VAL A 798 -29.95 1.74 -9.65
C VAL A 798 -30.38 0.73 -10.71
N ASP A 799 -29.45 0.33 -11.58
CA ASP A 799 -29.74 -0.55 -12.72
C ASP A 799 -29.61 -2.02 -12.30
N ALA A 800 -30.35 -2.91 -12.95
CA ALA A 800 -30.19 -4.34 -12.72
C ALA A 800 -28.96 -4.86 -13.51
N ALA A 801 -27.77 -4.41 -13.12
CA ALA A 801 -26.52 -4.65 -13.84
C ALA A 801 -25.38 -4.95 -12.88
N GLY A 802 -25.49 -6.07 -12.18
CA GLY A 802 -24.44 -6.61 -11.30
C GLY A 802 -23.48 -7.54 -12.04
N GLN A 803 -22.52 -8.07 -11.31
CA GLN A 803 -21.52 -8.99 -11.85
C GLN A 803 -20.96 -9.95 -10.81
N PHE A 804 -20.56 -11.13 -11.25
CA PHE A 804 -19.56 -11.97 -10.61
C PHE A 804 -18.24 -11.79 -11.35
N VAL A 805 -17.15 -11.59 -10.62
CA VAL A 805 -15.80 -11.50 -11.19
C VAL A 805 -14.86 -12.34 -10.36
N ALA A 806 -13.98 -13.10 -11.01
CA ALA A 806 -12.84 -13.76 -10.40
C ALA A 806 -11.56 -13.39 -11.16
N VAL A 807 -10.44 -13.29 -10.43
CA VAL A 807 -9.12 -12.98 -10.98
C VAL A 807 -8.07 -13.89 -10.35
N ALA A 808 -7.10 -14.34 -11.15
CA ALA A 808 -5.93 -15.07 -10.68
C ALA A 808 -4.68 -14.62 -11.44
N ILE A 809 -3.56 -14.46 -10.72
CA ILE A 809 -2.22 -14.19 -11.31
C ILE A 809 -1.34 -15.42 -11.07
N PHE A 810 -0.72 -15.94 -12.11
CA PHE A 810 -0.07 -17.26 -12.06
C PHE A 810 1.09 -17.38 -13.05
N ALA A 811 1.95 -18.38 -12.86
CA ALA A 811 2.98 -18.71 -13.84
C ALA A 811 2.34 -19.29 -15.13
N PRO A 812 2.69 -18.81 -16.33
CA PRO A 812 1.98 -19.15 -17.58
C PRO A 812 1.82 -20.64 -17.88
N GLU A 813 2.75 -21.48 -17.41
CA GLU A 813 2.66 -22.94 -17.54
C GLU A 813 1.51 -23.56 -16.73
N ASN A 814 0.96 -22.83 -15.76
CA ASN A 814 -0.13 -23.29 -14.91
C ASN A 814 -1.53 -22.88 -15.40
N VAL A 815 -1.65 -22.17 -16.51
CA VAL A 815 -2.91 -21.62 -17.02
C VAL A 815 -4.06 -22.63 -17.04
N ASP A 816 -3.82 -23.83 -17.58
CA ASP A 816 -4.85 -24.87 -17.69
C ASP A 816 -5.27 -25.42 -16.32
N LYS A 817 -4.34 -25.48 -15.37
CA LYS A 817 -4.62 -25.94 -13.99
C LYS A 817 -5.40 -24.90 -13.21
N VAL A 818 -5.03 -23.62 -13.32
CA VAL A 818 -5.73 -22.50 -12.65
C VAL A 818 -7.17 -22.40 -13.15
N GLU A 819 -7.37 -22.45 -14.48
CA GLU A 819 -8.72 -22.45 -15.05
C GLU A 819 -9.53 -23.65 -14.58
N ALA A 820 -8.95 -24.85 -14.62
CA ALA A 820 -9.63 -26.08 -14.16
C ALA A 820 -9.98 -25.98 -12.67
N ALA A 821 -9.05 -25.56 -11.81
CA ALA A 821 -9.28 -25.41 -10.37
C ALA A 821 -10.36 -24.37 -10.06
N LEU A 822 -10.38 -23.24 -10.79
CA LEU A 822 -11.44 -22.22 -10.68
C LEU A 822 -12.81 -22.81 -11.00
N ILE A 823 -12.94 -23.49 -12.15
CA ILE A 823 -14.21 -24.08 -12.59
C ILE A 823 -14.66 -25.21 -11.63
N GLU A 824 -13.77 -26.12 -11.26
CA GLU A 824 -14.07 -27.21 -10.32
C GLU A 824 -14.56 -26.69 -8.97
N GLU A 825 -13.96 -25.60 -8.46
CA GLU A 825 -14.36 -25.06 -7.17
C GLU A 825 -15.72 -24.34 -7.26
N LEU A 826 -15.97 -23.62 -8.34
CA LEU A 826 -17.28 -23.03 -8.61
C LEU A 826 -18.36 -24.12 -8.81
N GLU A 827 -18.06 -25.24 -9.49
CA GLU A 827 -18.96 -26.39 -9.59
C GLU A 827 -19.28 -27.00 -8.22
N LYS A 828 -18.30 -27.13 -7.33
CA LYS A 828 -18.53 -27.59 -5.94
C LYS A 828 -19.42 -26.63 -5.18
N VAL A 829 -19.21 -25.32 -5.31
CA VAL A 829 -20.10 -24.32 -4.71
C VAL A 829 -21.55 -24.50 -5.16
N LEU A 830 -21.77 -24.71 -6.45
CA LEU A 830 -23.13 -24.90 -7.01
C LEU A 830 -23.76 -26.23 -6.61
N ASN A 831 -22.99 -27.33 -6.57
CA ASN A 831 -23.48 -28.66 -6.29
C ASN A 831 -23.63 -28.94 -4.81
N ASP A 832 -22.60 -28.70 -4.02
CA ASP A 832 -22.49 -29.05 -2.60
C ASP A 832 -22.96 -27.89 -1.68
N GLY A 833 -22.80 -26.65 -2.15
CA GLY A 833 -23.08 -25.45 -1.37
C GLY A 833 -21.97 -25.12 -0.39
N PHE A 834 -22.22 -24.11 0.43
CA PHE A 834 -21.36 -23.68 1.54
C PHE A 834 -21.73 -24.42 2.83
N THR A 835 -20.86 -24.40 3.80
CA THR A 835 -21.08 -24.89 5.17
C THR A 835 -21.55 -23.76 6.09
N GLN A 836 -22.08 -24.14 7.26
CA GLN A 836 -22.47 -23.13 8.27
C GLN A 836 -21.27 -22.37 8.83
N GLU A 837 -20.13 -23.03 8.97
CA GLU A 837 -18.88 -22.45 9.45
C GLU A 837 -18.34 -21.37 8.49
N GLU A 838 -18.31 -21.66 7.19
CA GLU A 838 -17.94 -20.66 6.16
C GLU A 838 -18.87 -19.44 6.20
N LEU A 839 -20.17 -19.67 6.31
CA LEU A 839 -21.15 -18.59 6.38
C LEU A 839 -20.97 -17.73 7.64
N ASP A 840 -20.75 -18.35 8.79
CA ASP A 840 -20.60 -17.62 10.05
C ASP A 840 -19.32 -16.78 10.04
N GLY A 841 -18.20 -17.34 9.54
CA GLY A 841 -16.93 -16.63 9.36
C GLY A 841 -17.05 -15.46 8.38
N ALA A 842 -17.61 -15.70 7.19
CA ALA A 842 -17.82 -14.66 6.16
C ALA A 842 -18.73 -13.53 6.65
N ARG A 843 -19.82 -13.88 7.35
CA ARG A 843 -20.74 -12.90 7.94
C ARG A 843 -20.03 -12.01 8.96
N GLN A 844 -19.29 -12.62 9.88
CA GLN A 844 -18.57 -11.88 10.90
C GLN A 844 -17.52 -10.97 10.26
N GLY A 845 -16.65 -11.51 9.42
CA GLY A 845 -15.60 -10.76 8.74
C GLY A 845 -16.14 -9.58 7.92
N TRP A 846 -17.24 -9.80 7.16
CA TRP A 846 -17.86 -8.74 6.37
C TRP A 846 -18.42 -7.62 7.26
N LEU A 847 -19.14 -7.95 8.34
CA LEU A 847 -19.71 -6.96 9.26
C LEU A 847 -18.63 -6.15 9.99
N GLU A 848 -17.58 -6.80 10.46
CA GLU A 848 -16.43 -6.13 11.10
C GLU A 848 -15.67 -5.25 10.10
N GLY A 849 -15.46 -5.75 8.87
CA GLY A 849 -14.85 -4.99 7.79
C GLY A 849 -15.64 -3.72 7.42
N ARG A 850 -16.99 -3.77 7.43
CA ARG A 850 -17.85 -2.59 7.23
C ARG A 850 -17.68 -1.56 8.34
N GLN A 851 -17.60 -2.00 9.58
CA GLN A 851 -17.38 -1.12 10.73
C GLN A 851 -16.00 -0.46 10.65
N LEU A 852 -14.97 -1.24 10.36
CA LEU A 852 -13.60 -0.74 10.13
C LEU A 852 -13.56 0.26 8.97
N GLY A 853 -14.23 -0.05 7.85
CA GLY A 853 -14.33 0.85 6.70
C GLY A 853 -14.91 2.23 7.08
N ARG A 854 -16.00 2.26 7.84
CA ARG A 854 -16.62 3.51 8.31
C ARG A 854 -15.81 4.25 9.39
N SER A 855 -14.84 3.63 10.00
CA SER A 855 -13.91 4.33 10.90
C SER A 855 -12.87 5.20 10.14
N GLN A 856 -12.71 4.97 8.85
CA GLN A 856 -11.76 5.68 7.99
C GLN A 856 -12.43 6.86 7.31
N ASP A 857 -11.93 8.08 7.53
CA ASP A 857 -12.55 9.32 7.07
C ASP A 857 -12.70 9.38 5.54
N GLY A 858 -11.76 8.83 4.79
CA GLY A 858 -11.84 8.74 3.33
C GLY A 858 -13.01 7.90 2.83
N ASN A 859 -13.20 6.73 3.44
CA ASN A 859 -14.33 5.85 3.12
C ASN A 859 -15.66 6.46 3.57
N LEU A 860 -15.65 7.09 4.74
CA LEU A 860 -16.84 7.76 5.27
C LEU A 860 -17.27 8.92 4.38
N ALA A 861 -16.34 9.77 3.94
CA ALA A 861 -16.63 10.85 3.00
C ALA A 861 -17.07 10.31 1.63
N GLY A 862 -16.48 9.20 1.17
CA GLY A 862 -16.91 8.50 -0.05
C GLY A 862 -18.35 7.99 0.05
N GLY A 863 -18.68 7.34 1.18
CA GLY A 863 -20.03 6.83 1.45
C GLY A 863 -21.08 7.94 1.54
N LEU A 864 -20.78 9.02 2.25
CA LEU A 864 -21.66 10.19 2.30
C LEU A 864 -21.89 10.80 0.91
N SER A 865 -20.83 10.98 0.12
CA SER A 865 -20.93 11.51 -1.25
C SER A 865 -21.74 10.59 -2.17
N GLN A 866 -21.62 9.28 -2.00
CA GLN A 866 -22.41 8.30 -2.75
C GLN A 866 -23.87 8.29 -2.31
N ASN A 867 -24.12 8.38 -1.00
CA ASN A 867 -25.47 8.43 -0.44
C ASN A 867 -26.23 9.68 -0.91
N LEU A 868 -25.61 10.85 -0.95
CA LEU A 868 -26.20 12.04 -1.56
C LEU A 868 -26.58 11.79 -3.02
N TYR A 869 -25.69 11.24 -3.83
CA TYR A 869 -25.94 10.98 -5.25
C TYR A 869 -27.09 10.00 -5.51
N PHE A 870 -27.32 9.03 -4.61
CA PHE A 870 -28.39 8.04 -4.75
C PHE A 870 -29.63 8.33 -3.90
N ASP A 871 -29.73 9.50 -3.29
CA ASP A 871 -30.80 9.87 -2.35
C ASP A 871 -30.97 8.81 -1.23
N ARG A 872 -29.83 8.44 -0.59
CA ARG A 872 -29.74 7.46 0.50
C ARG A 872 -29.11 8.09 1.73
N THR A 873 -29.22 7.37 2.86
CA THR A 873 -28.47 7.62 4.09
C THR A 873 -27.77 6.33 4.53
N PHE A 874 -26.99 6.36 5.59
CA PHE A 874 -26.43 5.16 6.19
C PHE A 874 -27.48 4.19 6.77
N GLN A 875 -28.74 4.58 6.81
CA GLN A 875 -29.84 3.63 7.08
C GLN A 875 -29.86 2.49 6.05
N PHE A 876 -29.51 2.76 4.79
CA PHE A 876 -29.37 1.71 3.77
C PHE A 876 -28.29 0.68 4.16
N ASP A 877 -27.14 1.16 4.66
CA ASP A 877 -26.08 0.29 5.17
C ASP A 877 -26.55 -0.54 6.37
N ALA A 878 -27.26 0.08 7.32
CA ALA A 878 -27.83 -0.62 8.47
C ALA A 878 -28.83 -1.72 8.06
N ASP A 879 -29.68 -1.42 7.09
CA ASP A 879 -30.66 -2.39 6.56
C ASP A 879 -29.95 -3.54 5.82
N LEU A 880 -28.90 -3.26 5.06
CA LEU A 880 -28.08 -4.28 4.40
C LEU A 880 -27.34 -5.17 5.43
N GLU A 881 -26.75 -4.57 6.45
CA GLU A 881 -26.09 -5.31 7.54
C GLU A 881 -27.07 -6.21 8.28
N GLU A 882 -28.30 -5.77 8.50
CA GLU A 882 -29.32 -6.60 9.14
C GLU A 882 -29.73 -7.78 8.24
N ARG A 883 -29.85 -7.57 6.92
CA ARG A 883 -30.05 -8.65 5.95
C ARG A 883 -28.89 -9.65 5.95
N VAL A 884 -27.65 -9.16 6.03
CA VAL A 884 -26.46 -10.01 6.14
C VAL A 884 -26.45 -10.81 7.46
N ARG A 885 -26.80 -10.17 8.60
CA ARG A 885 -26.88 -10.86 9.90
C ARG A 885 -27.94 -11.97 9.89
N SER A 886 -29.06 -11.75 9.25
CA SER A 886 -30.21 -12.69 9.24
C SER A 886 -30.14 -13.72 8.11
N ALA A 887 -29.25 -13.57 7.12
CA ALA A 887 -29.16 -14.48 5.98
C ALA A 887 -28.84 -15.93 6.46
N THR A 888 -29.63 -16.86 5.99
CA THR A 888 -29.48 -18.29 6.31
C THR A 888 -28.61 -19.01 5.28
N LEU A 889 -28.00 -20.12 5.67
CA LEU A 889 -27.21 -20.96 4.77
C LEU A 889 -28.03 -21.44 3.56
N GLU A 890 -29.33 -21.73 3.76
CA GLU A 890 -30.21 -22.13 2.68
C GLU A 890 -30.44 -21.02 1.67
N GLU A 891 -30.67 -19.78 2.15
CA GLU A 891 -30.83 -18.61 1.28
C GLU A 891 -29.56 -18.32 0.48
N VAL A 892 -28.39 -18.38 1.11
CA VAL A 892 -27.10 -18.14 0.42
C VAL A 892 -26.84 -19.21 -0.65
N ASN A 893 -27.02 -20.47 -0.30
CA ASN A 893 -26.85 -21.59 -1.24
C ASN A 893 -27.88 -21.56 -2.38
N GLN A 894 -29.10 -21.09 -2.12
CA GLN A 894 -30.12 -20.93 -3.16
C GLN A 894 -29.82 -19.72 -4.07
N ALA A 895 -29.46 -18.57 -3.48
CA ALA A 895 -29.14 -17.34 -4.23
C ALA A 895 -27.99 -17.54 -5.23
N ILE A 896 -26.91 -18.20 -4.80
CA ILE A 896 -25.78 -18.45 -5.70
C ILE A 896 -26.15 -19.42 -6.83
N ARG A 897 -26.95 -20.46 -6.57
CA ARG A 897 -27.44 -21.40 -7.60
C ARG A 897 -28.38 -20.75 -8.61
N ASP A 898 -29.17 -19.77 -8.17
CA ASP A 898 -30.13 -19.06 -9.00
C ASP A 898 -29.47 -18.02 -9.90
N ARG A 899 -28.29 -17.48 -9.51
CA ARG A 899 -27.62 -16.37 -10.20
C ARG A 899 -26.35 -16.73 -10.91
N LEU A 900 -25.56 -17.66 -10.39
CA LEU A 900 -24.29 -18.06 -11.03
C LEU A 900 -24.55 -19.24 -11.98
N ASP A 901 -24.26 -19.02 -13.28
CA ASP A 901 -24.38 -20.00 -14.35
C ASP A 901 -23.04 -20.09 -15.09
N LEU A 902 -22.28 -21.14 -14.85
CA LEU A 902 -20.96 -21.34 -15.45
C LEU A 902 -21.00 -21.39 -16.98
N SER A 903 -22.14 -21.71 -17.60
CA SER A 903 -22.29 -21.63 -19.05
C SER A 903 -22.33 -20.22 -19.62
N LYS A 904 -22.35 -19.20 -18.74
CA LYS A 904 -22.30 -17.76 -19.07
C LYS A 904 -21.00 -17.11 -18.61
N LEU A 905 -20.11 -17.87 -17.99
CA LEU A 905 -18.85 -17.35 -17.47
C LEU A 905 -17.86 -17.13 -18.63
N THR A 906 -17.60 -15.87 -18.94
CA THR A 906 -16.55 -15.51 -19.91
C THR A 906 -15.20 -15.48 -19.20
N ILE A 907 -14.20 -16.12 -19.81
CA ILE A 907 -12.83 -16.22 -19.29
C ILE A 907 -11.88 -15.56 -20.29
N VAL A 908 -11.04 -14.68 -19.80
CA VAL A 908 -9.95 -14.06 -20.59
C VAL A 908 -8.64 -14.30 -19.86
N LYS A 909 -7.67 -14.83 -20.59
CA LYS A 909 -6.33 -15.13 -20.09
C LYS A 909 -5.30 -14.40 -20.94
N ALA A 910 -4.26 -13.88 -20.33
CA ALA A 910 -3.12 -13.29 -21.03
C ALA A 910 -1.82 -13.76 -20.38
N GLY A 911 -0.81 -14.11 -21.18
CA GLY A 911 0.47 -14.63 -20.70
C GLY A 911 1.31 -15.23 -21.83
N ASP A 912 2.54 -15.66 -21.53
CA ASP A 912 3.43 -16.36 -22.46
C ASP A 912 3.12 -17.86 -22.51
N PHE A 913 1.96 -18.21 -23.04
CA PHE A 913 1.47 -19.60 -23.02
C PHE A 913 2.15 -20.49 -24.05
N ALA A 914 2.49 -19.96 -25.23
CA ALA A 914 3.07 -20.74 -26.34
C ALA A 914 4.47 -21.27 -25.99
N ASN A 915 5.29 -20.47 -25.34
CA ASN A 915 6.66 -20.86 -24.98
C ASN A 915 6.72 -21.71 -23.70
N LYS A 916 5.82 -21.49 -22.77
CA LYS A 916 5.86 -22.15 -21.45
C LYS A 916 5.17 -23.52 -21.41
N ARG A 917 4.10 -23.72 -22.17
CA ARG A 917 3.46 -25.05 -22.32
C ARG A 917 4.37 -26.10 -22.98
N THR A 918 5.34 -25.71 -23.75
CA THR A 918 6.28 -26.60 -24.44
C THR A 918 7.43 -27.11 -23.59
N THR A 919 7.60 -26.58 -22.37
CA THR A 919 8.70 -26.95 -21.46
C THR A 919 8.39 -28.12 -20.52
N ILE A 920 7.17 -28.65 -20.55
CA ILE A 920 6.70 -29.80 -19.72
C ILE A 920 6.49 -31.07 -20.60
N GLY A 921 7.39 -31.31 -21.56
CA GLY A 921 7.40 -32.49 -22.42
C GLY A 921 8.53 -33.46 -22.07
#